data_5f5b46ab8f457061453c912901605822
#
_entry.id   5f5b46ab8f457061453c912901605822
#
_cell.length_a   1.000
_cell.length_b   1.000
_cell.length_c   1.000
_cell.angle_alpha   90.00
_cell.angle_beta   90.00
_cell.angle_gamma   90.00
#
_symmetry.space_group_name_H-M   'P 1'
#
loop_
_entity.id
_entity.type
_entity.pdbx_description
1 polymer ?
#
loop_
_entity_poly.entity_id
_entity_poly.type
_entity_poly.pdbx_seq_one_letter_code
_entity_poly.pdbx_strand_id
1 'polypeptide(L)'
;MRLPSLRTRRVVTGLAGCTMLAVAGLGNVPVLDVAFADAADHTIAVPTSPGVTSVGWEGVIPQGTSVLLVGDPAHVCDTADPTKGDRETVQINVPAGLDPAYDVTAVFSIDWEPQSGNGGVEDEKIVVLGPDGKMVAESDTGGQTYESAPVTLVKPGTYTVIACPFQNPTPMDYLGKVDIHVSLPVPSVATGVVPPTYRQYTAPDALAKESGEPSLGVNWKTGATMFQANQTTYKVAFDDVAATSEWTDVSGDTTTEVTLDPILWTDSRNGRTFVSQLLLACSAAEFTDTDGGVWLKSQGCGEGTGIDHQSIGGGPFPPNLVVANAVYPNAIYYCTNGAAATTCGRSDNGGVTFTTVAPAFTDECGVLHGHIRVAPDDGTVYIPATSCQGKQGVAITNDGGTSWHVSYVPDAIAGTSDPSVSAASDGTVYFGFSDGSGKPKVAVSTDRGGSWLPSVDVGEVAGVKSTEFAEVIAGDGDRAAFAFLGSTTDGDYQDPGFGVTGDDYTGGAWHMYIATTYDRGVTWTTVDATPVDPVQRGCMWNRGGGSDCRNLLDFNDITTDAIGRVMVGFADGCTSYVTACATSKVVADNKREAHGAIIRQLTGKGLYAEFDGTLPFSTGLPPKVPVKGGSGSGSGGTGSGGGGTIPTTGLPAALPVAGGLLLLLAVVPARRRRSVS
;
A
#
# COMPACT_ATOMS: atom_id res chain seq x y z
N MET A 1 -23.07 36.15 -16.03
CA MET A 1 -24.39 35.55 -15.74
C MET A 1 -24.66 35.74 -14.26
N ARG A 2 -25.89 36.03 -13.86
CA ARG A 2 -26.26 36.58 -12.55
C ARG A 2 -26.10 35.54 -11.43
N LEU A 3 -25.37 35.90 -10.37
CA LEU A 3 -25.33 35.21 -9.08
C LEU A 3 -26.70 35.29 -8.38
N PRO A 4 -27.18 34.25 -7.71
CA PRO A 4 -28.31 34.35 -6.78
C PRO A 4 -27.83 34.75 -5.40
N SER A 5 -28.60 35.65 -4.81
CA SER A 5 -28.43 36.32 -3.54
C SER A 5 -28.45 35.44 -2.31
N LEU A 6 -27.57 35.77 -1.36
CA LEU A 6 -27.60 35.35 0.05
C LEU A 6 -29.02 35.36 0.64
N ARG A 7 -29.46 34.21 1.16
CA ARG A 7 -30.64 34.12 2.04
C ARG A 7 -30.20 34.16 3.49
N THR A 8 -30.59 35.21 4.15
CA THR A 8 -30.48 35.44 5.59
C THR A 8 -31.19 34.36 6.39
N ARG A 9 -30.47 33.67 7.27
CA ARG A 9 -31.06 32.74 8.28
C ARG A 9 -31.97 33.54 9.22
N ARG A 10 -33.25 33.18 9.30
CA ARG A 10 -34.14 33.59 10.37
C ARG A 10 -34.03 32.58 11.52
N VAL A 11 -33.51 33.05 12.63
CA VAL A 11 -33.60 32.35 13.91
C VAL A 11 -35.07 32.39 14.34
N VAL A 12 -35.73 31.25 14.41
CA VAL A 12 -37.06 31.12 15.02
C VAL A 12 -36.88 30.63 16.45
N THR A 13 -36.90 31.56 17.41
CA THR A 13 -37.02 31.26 18.83
C THR A 13 -38.49 30.94 19.12
N GLY A 14 -38.78 29.64 19.24
CA GLY A 14 -40.09 29.16 19.77
C GLY A 14 -40.09 29.19 21.28
N LEU A 15 -40.69 30.16 21.92
CA LEU A 15 -41.06 30.13 23.31
C LEU A 15 -42.33 29.19 23.45
N ALA A 16 -42.12 27.99 24.02
CA ALA A 16 -43.24 27.21 24.56
C ALA A 16 -43.44 27.57 26.05
N GLY A 17 -44.47 28.32 26.34
CA GLY A 17 -44.89 28.60 27.69
C GLY A 17 -45.49 27.39 28.36
N CYS A 18 -44.87 26.86 29.44
CA CYS A 18 -45.45 25.91 30.34
C CYS A 18 -46.04 26.58 31.55
N THR A 19 -47.37 26.49 31.71
CA THR A 19 -48.13 26.95 32.87
C THR A 19 -47.87 26.03 34.05
N MET A 20 -47.27 26.57 35.13
CA MET A 20 -47.14 25.85 36.39
C MET A 20 -48.46 25.74 37.12
N LEU A 21 -48.90 24.52 37.40
CA LEU A 21 -49.85 24.22 38.46
C LEU A 21 -49.06 23.74 39.69
N ALA A 22 -49.11 24.53 40.75
CA ALA A 22 -48.55 24.16 42.04
C ALA A 22 -49.51 23.16 42.75
N VAL A 23 -48.95 21.96 43.02
CA VAL A 23 -49.54 21.04 44.03
C VAL A 23 -48.46 20.78 45.08
N ALA A 24 -48.73 21.26 46.27
CA ALA A 24 -47.90 20.97 47.45
C ALA A 24 -48.20 19.60 48.01
N GLY A 25 -47.13 18.84 48.32
CA GLY A 25 -47.27 17.79 49.31
C GLY A 25 -46.50 16.48 49.00
N LEU A 26 -45.47 16.23 49.81
CA LEU A 26 -44.98 14.92 50.25
C LEU A 26 -43.97 14.13 49.37
N GLY A 27 -42.83 13.94 49.93
CA GLY A 27 -42.00 12.74 49.77
C GLY A 27 -40.82 12.90 48.80
N ASN A 28 -39.60 12.75 49.34
CA ASN A 28 -38.34 12.59 48.57
C ASN A 28 -38.46 11.42 47.58
N VAL A 29 -38.77 11.74 46.32
CA VAL A 29 -38.58 10.84 45.20
C VAL A 29 -37.23 11.25 44.58
N PRO A 30 -36.26 10.32 44.39
CA PRO A 30 -35.07 10.65 43.64
C PRO A 30 -35.49 11.09 42.23
N VAL A 31 -35.19 12.32 41.87
CA VAL A 31 -35.26 12.78 40.50
C VAL A 31 -34.26 11.97 39.74
N LEU A 32 -34.74 10.99 38.97
CA LEU A 32 -33.94 10.44 37.86
C LEU A 32 -33.73 11.62 36.90
N ASP A 33 -32.52 12.15 36.85
CA ASP A 33 -32.05 12.96 35.73
C ASP A 33 -32.11 12.06 34.50
N VAL A 34 -33.24 12.08 33.82
CA VAL A 34 -33.28 11.56 32.44
C VAL A 34 -32.59 12.64 31.61
N ALA A 35 -31.30 12.47 31.43
CA ALA A 35 -30.57 13.19 30.39
C ALA A 35 -31.25 12.80 29.07
N PHE A 36 -32.02 13.73 28.50
CA PHE A 36 -32.44 13.62 27.10
C PHE A 36 -31.13 13.79 26.32
N ALA A 37 -30.65 12.71 25.67
CA ALA A 37 -29.63 12.84 24.68
C ALA A 37 -30.15 13.81 23.62
N ASP A 38 -29.37 14.83 23.29
CA ASP A 38 -29.68 15.72 22.19
C ASP A 38 -29.86 14.86 20.93
N ALA A 39 -30.86 15.21 20.09
CA ALA A 39 -31.04 14.51 18.83
C ALA A 39 -29.77 14.70 17.98
N ALA A 40 -29.27 13.63 17.39
CA ALA A 40 -28.15 13.73 16.46
C ALA A 40 -28.51 14.63 15.26
N ASP A 41 -27.50 15.34 14.73
CA ASP A 41 -27.68 16.27 13.60
C ASP A 41 -28.17 15.53 12.36
N HIS A 42 -27.67 14.30 12.16
CA HIS A 42 -27.98 13.45 11.02
C HIS A 42 -28.40 12.05 11.45
N THR A 43 -29.21 11.39 10.63
CA THR A 43 -29.67 10.01 10.90
C THR A 43 -29.60 9.19 9.62
N ILE A 44 -29.03 8.00 9.72
CA ILE A 44 -28.93 7.03 8.61
C ILE A 44 -29.28 5.63 9.12
N ALA A 45 -29.90 4.81 8.28
CA ALA A 45 -30.19 3.41 8.57
C ALA A 45 -29.32 2.51 7.71
N VAL A 46 -28.79 1.44 8.31
CA VAL A 46 -28.10 0.37 7.58
C VAL A 46 -29.12 -0.32 6.65
N PRO A 47 -28.81 -0.48 5.34
CA PRO A 47 -29.66 -1.24 4.42
C PRO A 47 -29.89 -2.67 4.90
N THR A 48 -31.08 -3.22 4.64
CA THR A 48 -31.41 -4.63 4.97
C THR A 48 -31.02 -5.63 3.88
N SER A 49 -30.40 -5.17 2.81
CA SER A 49 -29.89 -5.96 1.69
C SER A 49 -28.65 -5.29 1.12
N PRO A 50 -27.80 -6.03 0.38
CA PRO A 50 -26.62 -5.44 -0.26
C PRO A 50 -26.92 -4.16 -1.03
N GLY A 51 -26.08 -3.14 -0.82
CA GLY A 51 -26.26 -1.81 -1.39
C GLY A 51 -25.59 -0.72 -0.57
N VAL A 52 -25.75 0.52 -1.00
CA VAL A 52 -25.19 1.70 -0.33
C VAL A 52 -26.33 2.67 0.02
N THR A 53 -26.27 3.22 1.22
CA THR A 53 -27.13 4.33 1.67
C THR A 53 -26.24 5.46 2.16
N SER A 54 -26.60 6.71 1.84
CA SER A 54 -25.78 7.88 2.11
C SER A 54 -26.58 8.97 2.85
N VAL A 55 -25.90 9.72 3.70
CA VAL A 55 -26.37 11.02 4.19
C VAL A 55 -25.20 12.01 4.16
N GLY A 56 -25.45 13.25 3.74
CA GLY A 56 -24.44 14.29 3.66
C GLY A 56 -24.86 15.59 4.35
N TRP A 57 -23.90 16.45 4.64
CA TRP A 57 -24.08 17.77 5.28
C TRP A 57 -23.06 18.77 4.72
N GLU A 58 -23.27 20.03 5.07
CA GLU A 58 -22.31 21.13 4.81
C GLU A 58 -21.76 21.59 6.16
N GLY A 59 -20.46 21.81 6.27
CA GLY A 59 -19.80 22.29 7.47
C GLY A 59 -18.73 23.34 7.17
N VAL A 60 -18.10 23.84 8.23
CA VAL A 60 -17.01 24.83 8.11
C VAL A 60 -15.88 24.45 9.05
N ILE A 61 -14.76 24.04 8.51
CA ILE A 61 -13.55 23.78 9.28
C ILE A 61 -12.98 25.11 9.77
N PRO A 62 -12.71 25.28 11.06
CA PRO A 62 -12.18 26.51 11.60
C PRO A 62 -10.74 26.75 11.13
N GLN A 63 -10.34 28.04 11.09
CA GLN A 63 -8.93 28.37 10.89
C GLN A 63 -8.05 27.72 11.96
N GLY A 64 -6.96 27.08 11.55
CA GLY A 64 -6.00 26.45 12.44
C GLY A 64 -4.79 25.89 11.73
N THR A 65 -3.77 25.59 12.49
CA THR A 65 -2.62 24.82 12.04
C THR A 65 -2.30 23.80 13.11
N SER A 66 -2.37 22.54 12.74
CA SER A 66 -1.87 21.45 13.57
C SER A 66 -0.48 21.12 13.07
N VAL A 67 0.51 21.87 13.53
CA VAL A 67 1.91 21.59 13.18
C VAL A 67 2.32 20.32 13.90
N LEU A 68 2.57 19.26 13.15
CA LEU A 68 3.29 18.09 13.62
C LEU A 68 4.66 18.53 14.15
N LEU A 69 4.81 18.58 15.46
CA LEU A 69 6.12 18.42 16.05
C LEU A 69 6.48 16.93 15.91
N VAL A 70 7.44 16.65 15.04
CA VAL A 70 7.98 15.30 14.82
C VAL A 70 8.16 14.58 16.16
N GLY A 71 7.37 13.54 16.40
CA GLY A 71 7.46 12.69 17.57
C GLY A 71 6.32 12.78 18.59
N ASP A 72 5.23 13.46 18.31
CA ASP A 72 4.07 13.50 19.18
C ASP A 72 2.79 12.99 18.47
N PRO A 73 2.39 11.72 18.66
CA PRO A 73 1.25 11.11 17.97
C PRO A 73 -0.14 11.60 18.44
N ALA A 74 -0.22 12.52 19.42
CA ALA A 74 -1.48 12.90 20.05
C ALA A 74 -2.15 14.17 19.47
N HIS A 75 -1.79 14.62 18.32
CA HIS A 75 -1.74 16.01 18.15
C HIS A 75 -2.54 16.77 17.22
N VAL A 76 -3.41 16.24 16.49
CA VAL A 76 -3.94 17.03 15.41
C VAL A 76 -5.38 17.44 15.58
N CYS A 77 -6.20 16.57 16.05
CA CYS A 77 -7.57 16.89 16.44
C CYS A 77 -7.68 16.78 17.95
N ASP A 78 -7.67 17.88 18.66
CA ASP A 78 -8.05 17.81 20.08
C ASP A 78 -9.52 17.41 20.18
N THR A 79 -9.75 16.11 20.34
CA THR A 79 -11.10 15.55 20.45
C THR A 79 -11.84 16.05 21.70
N ALA A 80 -11.13 16.65 22.66
CA ALA A 80 -11.70 17.21 23.86
C ALA A 80 -12.07 18.71 23.71
N ASP A 81 -11.45 19.44 22.78
CA ASP A 81 -11.71 20.88 22.58
C ASP A 81 -12.70 21.12 21.42
N PRO A 82 -13.96 21.47 21.70
CA PRO A 82 -14.95 21.68 20.65
C PRO A 82 -14.68 22.89 19.73
N THR A 83 -13.66 23.69 20.02
CA THR A 83 -13.30 24.86 19.20
C THR A 83 -12.22 24.54 18.17
N LYS A 84 -11.64 23.34 18.19
CA LYS A 84 -10.51 22.94 17.35
C LYS A 84 -10.89 22.22 16.07
N GLY A 85 -12.16 21.93 15.85
CA GLY A 85 -12.67 21.31 14.64
C GLY A 85 -14.18 21.50 14.53
N ASP A 86 -14.72 21.31 13.34
CA ASP A 86 -16.17 21.24 13.15
C ASP A 86 -16.66 19.86 13.56
N ARG A 87 -17.84 19.79 14.22
CA ARG A 87 -18.35 18.55 14.81
C ARG A 87 -19.78 18.33 14.39
N GLU A 88 -19.98 17.21 13.73
CA GLU A 88 -21.31 16.74 13.33
C GLU A 88 -21.58 15.39 13.98
N THR A 89 -22.83 15.13 14.34
CA THR A 89 -23.23 13.89 14.95
C THR A 89 -24.13 13.10 14.00
N VAL A 90 -23.84 11.80 13.84
CA VAL A 90 -24.57 10.90 12.95
C VAL A 90 -25.12 9.72 13.75
N GLN A 91 -26.44 9.62 13.84
CA GLN A 91 -27.11 8.45 14.41
C GLN A 91 -27.17 7.33 13.36
N ILE A 92 -26.47 6.23 13.61
CA ILE A 92 -26.56 5.03 12.78
C ILE A 92 -27.56 4.06 13.41
N ASN A 93 -28.60 3.71 12.67
CA ASN A 93 -29.61 2.74 13.06
C ASN A 93 -29.36 1.40 12.37
N VAL A 94 -29.00 0.38 13.14
CA VAL A 94 -28.84 -0.99 12.64
C VAL A 94 -30.17 -1.73 12.83
N PRO A 95 -30.82 -2.23 11.76
CA PRO A 95 -32.09 -2.93 11.84
C PRO A 95 -32.00 -4.20 12.69
N ALA A 96 -32.99 -4.44 13.53
CA ALA A 96 -33.11 -5.71 14.24
C ALA A 96 -33.33 -6.83 13.21
N GLY A 97 -32.46 -7.84 13.21
CA GLY A 97 -32.55 -8.96 12.27
C GLY A 97 -31.83 -8.75 10.95
N LEU A 98 -30.89 -7.78 10.89
CA LEU A 98 -29.90 -7.74 9.81
C LEU A 98 -29.20 -9.10 9.74
N ASP A 99 -29.02 -9.64 8.53
CA ASP A 99 -28.36 -10.92 8.33
C ASP A 99 -26.91 -10.81 8.82
N PRO A 100 -26.46 -11.64 9.78
CA PRO A 100 -25.09 -11.61 10.28
C PRO A 100 -24.05 -12.00 9.24
N ALA A 101 -24.47 -12.53 8.09
CA ALA A 101 -23.57 -12.81 6.96
C ALA A 101 -23.22 -11.54 6.15
N TYR A 102 -23.89 -10.41 6.40
CA TYR A 102 -23.55 -9.17 5.69
C TYR A 102 -22.37 -8.47 6.34
N ASP A 103 -21.41 -8.06 5.52
CA ASP A 103 -20.40 -7.08 5.88
C ASP A 103 -21.02 -5.68 5.83
N VAL A 104 -20.85 -4.92 6.93
CA VAL A 104 -21.35 -3.55 7.04
C VAL A 104 -20.19 -2.62 7.34
N THR A 105 -19.94 -1.67 6.45
CA THR A 105 -18.92 -0.65 6.62
C THR A 105 -19.53 0.73 6.49
N ALA A 106 -19.23 1.63 7.44
CA ALA A 106 -19.56 3.04 7.35
C ALA A 106 -18.33 3.83 6.93
N VAL A 107 -18.37 4.52 5.80
CA VAL A 107 -17.30 5.38 5.33
C VAL A 107 -17.69 6.82 5.58
N PHE A 108 -17.01 7.47 6.52
CA PHE A 108 -17.17 8.90 6.79
C PHE A 108 -16.17 9.68 5.95
N SER A 109 -16.59 10.74 5.30
CA SER A 109 -15.74 11.53 4.42
C SER A 109 -16.01 13.02 4.53
N ILE A 110 -14.99 13.80 4.21
CA ILE A 110 -15.05 15.25 3.99
C ILE A 110 -14.40 15.57 2.65
N ASP A 111 -14.98 16.55 1.95
CA ASP A 111 -14.54 17.01 0.64
C ASP A 111 -14.55 18.56 0.64
N TRP A 112 -13.47 19.19 0.20
CA TRP A 112 -13.33 20.65 0.21
C TRP A 112 -12.73 21.19 -1.07
N GLU A 113 -13.05 22.42 -1.42
CA GLU A 113 -12.48 23.13 -2.54
C GLU A 113 -11.29 23.98 -2.07
N PRO A 114 -10.07 23.82 -2.60
CA PRO A 114 -8.92 24.64 -2.26
C PRO A 114 -9.21 26.12 -2.53
N GLN A 115 -8.87 26.99 -1.58
CA GLN A 115 -9.08 28.42 -1.78
C GLN A 115 -8.06 28.97 -2.77
N SER A 116 -8.54 29.53 -3.88
CA SER A 116 -7.71 30.11 -4.92
C SER A 116 -6.84 31.24 -4.37
N GLY A 117 -5.53 31.07 -4.36
CA GLY A 117 -4.55 32.06 -3.93
C GLY A 117 -3.54 31.59 -2.89
N ASN A 118 -3.73 30.46 -2.24
CA ASN A 118 -2.84 29.92 -1.22
C ASN A 118 -1.86 28.85 -1.72
N GLY A 119 -1.88 28.51 -3.01
CA GLY A 119 -0.93 27.58 -3.61
C GLY A 119 -1.21 26.11 -3.30
N GLY A 120 -2.44 25.76 -2.89
CA GLY A 120 -2.84 24.37 -2.62
C GLY A 120 -2.17 23.80 -1.38
N VAL A 121 -2.06 24.58 -0.32
CA VAL A 121 -1.44 24.17 0.96
C VAL A 121 -2.48 23.86 2.04
N GLU A 122 -3.77 23.89 1.72
CA GLU A 122 -4.80 23.48 2.66
C GLU A 122 -4.81 21.97 2.76
N ASP A 123 -4.67 21.49 3.97
CA ASP A 123 -4.68 20.09 4.34
C ASP A 123 -5.58 19.93 5.57
N GLU A 124 -6.47 18.95 5.51
CA GLU A 124 -7.51 18.74 6.50
C GLU A 124 -7.50 17.30 7.00
N LYS A 125 -8.02 17.08 8.19
CA LYS A 125 -8.08 15.77 8.81
C LYS A 125 -9.51 15.45 9.24
N ILE A 126 -9.91 14.17 9.11
CA ILE A 126 -11.15 13.67 9.68
C ILE A 126 -10.86 12.70 10.83
N VAL A 127 -11.61 12.83 11.93
CA VAL A 127 -11.61 11.90 13.05
C VAL A 127 -13.04 11.47 13.34
N VAL A 128 -13.26 10.18 13.57
CA VAL A 128 -14.58 9.60 13.89
C VAL A 128 -14.54 9.00 15.27
N LEU A 129 -15.41 9.48 16.16
CA LEU A 129 -15.65 8.86 17.48
C LEU A 129 -16.87 7.96 17.40
N GLY A 130 -16.74 6.76 17.94
CA GLY A 130 -17.84 5.80 18.03
C GLY A 130 -18.86 6.17 19.11
N PRO A 131 -19.94 5.36 19.25
CA PRO A 131 -20.99 5.60 20.25
C PRO A 131 -20.50 5.58 21.71
N ASP A 132 -19.36 5.05 21.99
CA ASP A 132 -18.70 5.04 23.31
C ASP A 132 -17.78 6.25 23.54
N GLY A 133 -17.70 7.17 22.57
CA GLY A 133 -16.86 8.35 22.60
C GLY A 133 -15.38 8.09 22.32
N LYS A 134 -15.02 6.87 21.94
CA LYS A 134 -13.63 6.54 21.54
C LYS A 134 -13.45 6.75 20.04
N MET A 135 -12.24 7.09 19.66
CA MET A 135 -11.85 7.14 18.25
C MET A 135 -11.95 5.73 17.64
N VAL A 136 -12.66 5.62 16.52
CA VAL A 136 -12.86 4.37 15.77
C VAL A 136 -12.30 4.44 14.36
N ALA A 137 -12.07 5.64 13.84
CA ALA A 137 -11.39 5.84 12.57
C ALA A 137 -10.84 7.27 12.47
N GLU A 138 -9.83 7.47 11.66
CA GLU A 138 -9.30 8.77 11.27
C GLU A 138 -8.67 8.69 9.89
N SER A 139 -8.52 9.83 9.21
CA SER A 139 -7.77 9.97 7.96
C SER A 139 -7.06 11.32 7.92
N ASP A 140 -5.82 11.31 7.42
CA ASP A 140 -4.90 12.45 7.35
C ASP A 140 -3.92 12.16 6.20
N THR A 141 -4.40 12.31 4.97
CA THR A 141 -3.65 11.95 3.76
C THR A 141 -3.29 13.20 3.00
N GLY A 142 -2.03 13.62 3.08
CA GLY A 142 -1.56 14.85 2.45
C GLY A 142 -1.73 14.88 0.94
N GLY A 143 -1.90 16.10 0.40
CA GLY A 143 -1.91 16.38 -1.03
C GLY A 143 -3.23 16.14 -1.76
N GLN A 144 -4.34 15.94 -1.06
CA GLN A 144 -5.67 15.80 -1.64
C GLN A 144 -6.68 16.76 -0.98
N THR A 145 -7.85 16.90 -1.59
CA THR A 145 -8.97 17.73 -1.08
C THR A 145 -10.12 16.87 -0.53
N TYR A 146 -9.79 15.66 -0.12
CA TYR A 146 -10.76 14.65 0.30
C TYR A 146 -10.13 13.76 1.37
N GLU A 147 -10.84 13.57 2.49
CA GLU A 147 -10.48 12.60 3.50
C GLU A 147 -11.58 11.59 3.73
N SER A 148 -11.21 10.33 3.98
CA SER A 148 -12.19 9.27 4.26
C SER A 148 -11.71 8.32 5.36
N ALA A 149 -12.60 8.09 6.33
CA ALA A 149 -12.36 7.29 7.52
C ALA A 149 -13.37 6.13 7.58
N PRO A 150 -12.98 4.90 7.19
CA PRO A 150 -13.87 3.74 7.23
C PRO A 150 -14.00 3.17 8.65
N VAL A 151 -15.20 2.76 9.01
CA VAL A 151 -15.54 2.05 10.25
C VAL A 151 -16.15 0.68 9.90
N THR A 152 -15.40 -0.38 10.19
CA THR A 152 -15.78 -1.75 9.81
C THR A 152 -16.72 -2.45 10.82
N LEU A 153 -16.60 -2.11 12.10
CA LEU A 153 -17.44 -2.66 13.16
C LEU A 153 -18.55 -1.67 13.52
N VAL A 154 -19.49 -1.47 12.58
CA VAL A 154 -20.58 -0.52 12.76
C VAL A 154 -21.50 -0.96 13.90
N LYS A 155 -21.52 -0.17 14.99
CA LYS A 155 -22.43 -0.36 16.12
C LYS A 155 -23.61 0.61 15.99
N PRO A 156 -24.82 0.21 16.44
CA PRO A 156 -25.91 1.17 16.53
C PRO A 156 -25.59 2.25 17.56
N GLY A 157 -25.86 3.51 17.22
CA GLY A 157 -25.61 4.64 18.12
C GLY A 157 -25.18 5.90 17.40
N THR A 158 -24.81 6.92 18.18
CA THR A 158 -24.41 8.22 17.67
C THR A 158 -22.88 8.25 17.51
N TYR A 159 -22.42 8.50 16.30
CA TYR A 159 -21.04 8.78 15.97
C TYR A 159 -20.81 10.27 15.95
N THR A 160 -19.62 10.73 16.34
CA THR A 160 -19.21 12.12 16.19
C THR A 160 -18.13 12.21 15.14
N VAL A 161 -18.38 12.97 14.08
CA VAL A 161 -17.43 13.26 13.02
C VAL A 161 -16.80 14.60 13.33
N ILE A 162 -15.46 14.67 13.30
CA ILE A 162 -14.70 15.88 13.60
C ILE A 162 -13.84 16.19 12.38
N ALA A 163 -14.15 17.30 11.70
CA ALA A 163 -13.33 17.84 10.63
C ALA A 163 -12.35 18.87 11.21
N CYS A 164 -11.06 18.62 11.14
CA CYS A 164 -10.02 19.40 11.78
C CYS A 164 -9.07 20.02 10.78
N PRO A 165 -8.60 21.27 11.05
CA PRO A 165 -7.57 21.87 10.23
C PRO A 165 -6.21 21.21 10.51
N PHE A 166 -5.57 20.67 9.50
CA PHE A 166 -4.15 20.33 9.56
C PHE A 166 -3.30 21.56 9.20
N GLN A 167 -3.57 22.18 8.07
CA GLN A 167 -2.95 23.43 7.67
C GLN A 167 -3.98 24.33 6.97
N ASN A 168 -4.76 25.08 7.77
CA ASN A 168 -5.85 25.90 7.27
C ASN A 168 -5.70 27.37 7.67
N PRO A 169 -5.21 28.26 6.78
CA PRO A 169 -4.98 29.66 7.09
C PRO A 169 -6.26 30.48 7.25
N THR A 170 -7.40 30.01 6.74
CA THR A 170 -8.72 30.66 6.83
C THR A 170 -9.79 29.59 7.02
N PRO A 171 -10.97 29.90 7.63
CA PRO A 171 -12.07 28.95 7.70
C PRO A 171 -12.45 28.42 6.32
N MET A 172 -12.69 27.11 6.22
CA MET A 172 -12.95 26.41 4.95
C MET A 172 -14.29 25.71 4.97
N ASP A 173 -15.10 25.93 3.93
CA ASP A 173 -16.35 25.21 3.71
C ASP A 173 -16.03 23.79 3.21
N TYR A 174 -16.72 22.76 3.73
CA TYR A 174 -16.57 21.39 3.29
C TYR A 174 -17.93 20.71 3.13
N LEU A 175 -17.93 19.61 2.36
CA LEU A 175 -19.05 18.68 2.25
C LEU A 175 -18.70 17.42 3.05
N GLY A 176 -19.46 17.17 4.12
CA GLY A 176 -19.35 15.94 4.89
C GLY A 176 -20.33 14.89 4.41
N LYS A 177 -19.97 13.62 4.53
CA LYS A 177 -20.79 12.49 4.09
C LYS A 177 -20.52 11.25 4.92
N VAL A 178 -21.53 10.40 5.09
CA VAL A 178 -21.36 9.01 5.47
C VAL A 178 -22.08 8.11 4.47
N ASP A 179 -21.36 7.12 3.95
CA ASP A 179 -21.87 6.05 3.12
C ASP A 179 -21.87 4.76 3.92
N ILE A 180 -23.03 4.11 4.06
CA ILE A 180 -23.17 2.79 4.66
C ILE A 180 -23.18 1.77 3.54
N HIS A 181 -22.15 0.97 3.45
CA HIS A 181 -22.01 -0.14 2.52
C HIS A 181 -22.48 -1.43 3.20
N VAL A 182 -23.33 -2.18 2.54
CA VAL A 182 -23.72 -3.54 2.92
C VAL A 182 -23.40 -4.45 1.76
N SER A 183 -22.57 -5.47 1.98
CA SER A 183 -22.20 -6.45 0.97
C SER A 183 -22.33 -7.87 1.52
N LEU A 184 -22.56 -8.84 0.62
CA LEU A 184 -22.32 -10.23 0.92
C LEU A 184 -20.88 -10.54 0.54
N PRO A 185 -20.08 -11.10 1.44
CA PRO A 185 -18.83 -11.69 1.04
C PRO A 185 -19.11 -12.77 -0.01
N VAL A 186 -18.40 -12.70 -1.15
CA VAL A 186 -18.53 -13.72 -2.20
C VAL A 186 -17.59 -14.87 -1.86
N PRO A 187 -18.09 -16.05 -1.43
CA PRO A 187 -17.22 -17.17 -1.13
C PRO A 187 -16.50 -17.60 -2.40
N SER A 188 -15.19 -17.46 -2.44
CA SER A 188 -14.37 -17.82 -3.57
C SER A 188 -13.55 -19.06 -3.26
N VAL A 189 -14.17 -20.24 -3.35
CA VAL A 189 -13.46 -21.50 -3.14
C VAL A 189 -13.25 -22.21 -4.47
N ALA A 190 -11.99 -22.38 -4.88
CA ALA A 190 -11.64 -23.20 -6.02
C ALA A 190 -11.90 -24.67 -5.71
N THR A 191 -12.81 -25.31 -6.45
CA THR A 191 -13.09 -26.74 -6.32
C THR A 191 -12.21 -27.55 -7.24
N GLY A 192 -11.56 -28.62 -6.71
CA GLY A 192 -10.73 -29.53 -7.52
C GLY A 192 -9.31 -29.05 -7.81
N VAL A 193 -8.90 -27.92 -7.27
CA VAL A 193 -7.50 -27.45 -7.30
C VAL A 193 -6.77 -27.97 -6.07
N VAL A 194 -5.62 -28.60 -6.29
CA VAL A 194 -4.72 -28.96 -5.18
C VAL A 194 -4.04 -27.69 -4.72
N PRO A 195 -4.20 -27.27 -3.45
CA PRO A 195 -3.56 -26.07 -2.94
C PRO A 195 -2.05 -26.13 -3.10
N PRO A 196 -1.39 -25.04 -3.51
CA PRO A 196 0.05 -24.96 -3.49
C PRO A 196 0.60 -25.08 -2.06
N THR A 197 1.81 -25.58 -1.92
CA THR A 197 2.53 -25.57 -0.65
C THR A 197 3.72 -24.61 -0.74
N TYR A 198 4.05 -24.00 0.39
CA TYR A 198 5.08 -22.98 0.48
C TYR A 198 6.10 -23.35 1.56
N ARG A 199 7.30 -22.78 1.45
CA ARG A 199 8.33 -22.83 2.47
C ARG A 199 8.95 -21.46 2.68
N GLN A 200 9.13 -21.10 3.94
CA GLN A 200 9.88 -19.92 4.34
C GLN A 200 11.38 -20.23 4.39
N TYR A 201 12.16 -19.30 3.87
CA TYR A 201 13.62 -19.25 3.95
C TYR A 201 14.01 -17.94 4.59
N THR A 202 14.31 -17.98 5.88
CA THR A 202 14.73 -16.81 6.67
C THR A 202 16.23 -16.58 6.44
N ALA A 203 16.64 -15.32 6.38
CA ALA A 203 18.05 -14.95 6.30
C ALA A 203 18.82 -15.45 7.54
N PRO A 204 20.12 -15.76 7.43
CA PRO A 204 20.96 -16.11 8.58
C PRO A 204 20.97 -14.99 9.63
N ASP A 205 21.10 -15.36 10.92
CA ASP A 205 21.01 -14.46 12.10
C ASP A 205 21.78 -13.13 12.03
N ALA A 206 22.88 -13.10 11.29
CA ALA A 206 23.71 -11.90 11.20
C ALA A 206 23.30 -10.97 10.04
N LEU A 207 22.42 -11.43 9.14
CA LEU A 207 22.11 -10.76 7.89
C LEU A 207 20.64 -10.29 7.88
N ALA A 208 20.35 -9.28 7.07
CA ALA A 208 18.99 -8.80 6.76
C ALA A 208 18.09 -8.56 7.99
N LYS A 209 18.63 -7.97 9.06
CA LYS A 209 17.92 -7.71 10.32
C LYS A 209 16.99 -6.49 10.30
N GLU A 210 17.18 -5.61 9.35
CA GLU A 210 16.40 -4.39 9.16
C GLU A 210 15.81 -4.43 7.75
N SER A 211 14.89 -5.35 7.52
CA SER A 211 14.28 -5.63 6.22
C SER A 211 12.85 -5.11 6.10
N GLY A 212 12.48 -4.11 6.87
CA GLY A 212 11.23 -3.40 6.60
C GLY A 212 11.23 -2.90 5.16
N GLU A 213 10.08 -2.96 4.46
CA GLU A 213 9.96 -2.63 3.03
C GLU A 213 10.91 -3.45 2.14
N PRO A 214 10.89 -4.77 2.21
CA PRO A 214 11.78 -5.58 1.39
C PRO A 214 11.30 -5.60 -0.07
N SER A 215 12.26 -5.64 -1.00
CA SER A 215 11.96 -5.87 -2.41
C SER A 215 12.62 -7.14 -2.92
N LEU A 216 11.98 -7.80 -3.89
CA LEU A 216 12.38 -9.10 -4.41
C LEU A 216 12.34 -9.14 -5.94
N GLY A 217 13.39 -9.68 -6.56
CA GLY A 217 13.43 -9.90 -8.00
C GLY A 217 14.14 -11.17 -8.38
N VAL A 218 13.77 -11.77 -9.52
CA VAL A 218 14.41 -12.98 -10.04
C VAL A 218 14.87 -12.77 -11.47
N ASN A 219 16.15 -12.99 -11.70
CA ASN A 219 16.73 -13.04 -13.05
C ASN A 219 16.42 -14.39 -13.69
N TRP A 220 15.49 -14.43 -14.65
CA TRP A 220 15.08 -15.69 -15.29
C TRP A 220 16.17 -16.32 -16.17
N LYS A 221 17.18 -15.57 -16.56
CA LYS A 221 18.31 -16.11 -17.36
C LYS A 221 19.29 -16.94 -16.52
N THR A 222 19.49 -16.52 -15.28
CA THR A 222 20.47 -17.14 -14.37
C THR A 222 19.82 -17.92 -13.24
N GLY A 223 18.55 -17.61 -12.90
CA GLY A 223 17.84 -18.12 -11.74
C GLY A 223 18.23 -17.41 -10.44
N ALA A 224 19.06 -16.38 -10.49
CA ALA A 224 19.47 -15.62 -9.32
C ALA A 224 18.26 -14.84 -8.74
N THR A 225 18.05 -14.99 -7.45
CA THR A 225 17.08 -14.21 -6.68
C THR A 225 17.79 -13.08 -5.97
N MET A 226 17.32 -11.86 -6.16
CA MET A 226 17.83 -10.65 -5.54
C MET A 226 16.86 -10.15 -4.50
N PHE A 227 17.34 -9.80 -3.31
CA PHE A 227 16.54 -9.33 -2.18
C PHE A 227 17.16 -8.05 -1.62
N GLN A 228 16.35 -7.00 -1.48
CA GLN A 228 16.75 -5.75 -0.84
C GLN A 228 16.30 -5.72 0.61
N ALA A 229 17.23 -5.50 1.52
CA ALA A 229 17.00 -5.31 2.94
C ALA A 229 17.66 -4.00 3.38
N ASN A 230 16.88 -2.94 3.57
CA ASN A 230 17.41 -1.63 3.92
C ASN A 230 18.54 -1.22 2.93
N GLN A 231 19.76 -1.01 3.40
CA GLN A 231 20.91 -0.62 2.58
C GLN A 231 21.62 -1.77 1.87
N THR A 232 21.22 -3.03 2.13
CA THR A 232 21.97 -4.20 1.66
C THR A 232 21.19 -4.97 0.60
N THR A 233 21.83 -5.26 -0.51
CA THR A 233 21.30 -6.14 -1.57
C THR A 233 21.89 -7.52 -1.43
N TYR A 234 21.04 -8.52 -1.27
CA TYR A 234 21.45 -9.93 -1.19
C TYR A 234 21.13 -10.66 -2.49
N LYS A 235 22.05 -11.53 -2.90
CA LYS A 235 21.76 -12.62 -3.83
C LYS A 235 21.48 -13.87 -3.02
N VAL A 236 20.31 -14.51 -3.28
CA VAL A 236 19.84 -15.66 -2.52
C VAL A 236 19.78 -16.89 -3.42
N ALA A 237 20.38 -17.98 -2.98
CA ALA A 237 20.29 -19.29 -3.59
C ALA A 237 19.52 -20.24 -2.66
N PHE A 238 18.70 -21.13 -3.23
CA PHE A 238 17.86 -22.08 -2.48
C PHE A 238 18.26 -23.52 -2.77
N ASP A 239 18.29 -24.33 -1.72
CA ASP A 239 18.25 -25.79 -1.81
C ASP A 239 16.92 -26.29 -1.24
N ASP A 240 15.95 -26.55 -2.14
CA ASP A 240 14.62 -27.00 -1.76
C ASP A 240 14.61 -28.39 -1.13
N VAL A 241 15.64 -29.23 -1.35
CA VAL A 241 15.75 -30.58 -0.75
C VAL A 241 16.33 -30.48 0.66
N ALA A 242 17.43 -29.76 0.82
CA ALA A 242 18.03 -29.53 2.13
C ALA A 242 17.23 -28.55 2.99
N ALA A 243 16.24 -27.87 2.40
CA ALA A 243 15.46 -26.80 3.04
C ALA A 243 16.34 -25.65 3.58
N THR A 244 17.35 -25.26 2.81
CA THR A 244 18.31 -24.21 3.17
C THR A 244 18.38 -23.11 2.10
N SER A 245 18.86 -21.95 2.50
CA SER A 245 19.20 -20.83 1.59
C SER A 245 20.57 -20.27 1.92
N GLU A 246 21.25 -19.78 0.89
CA GLU A 246 22.52 -19.09 1.02
C GLU A 246 22.32 -17.62 0.60
N TRP A 247 22.66 -16.71 1.49
CA TRP A 247 22.53 -15.26 1.33
C TRP A 247 23.90 -14.63 1.17
N THR A 248 24.16 -14.02 0.04
CA THR A 248 25.43 -13.37 -0.26
C THR A 248 25.19 -11.88 -0.44
N ASP A 249 25.88 -11.03 0.34
CA ASP A 249 25.88 -9.60 0.15
C ASP A 249 26.56 -9.26 -1.21
N VAL A 250 25.79 -8.61 -2.07
CA VAL A 250 26.21 -8.17 -3.40
C VAL A 250 25.91 -6.69 -3.63
N SER A 251 25.82 -5.91 -2.56
CA SER A 251 25.53 -4.49 -2.57
C SER A 251 26.47 -3.71 -3.48
N GLY A 252 25.94 -2.69 -4.16
CA GLY A 252 26.74 -1.74 -4.92
C GLY A 252 27.25 -0.58 -4.07
N ASP A 253 28.06 0.27 -4.67
CA ASP A 253 28.70 1.41 -3.97
C ASP A 253 27.70 2.47 -3.50
N THR A 254 26.54 2.60 -4.18
CA THR A 254 25.51 3.61 -3.88
C THR A 254 24.57 3.20 -2.75
N THR A 255 24.56 1.95 -2.37
CA THR A 255 23.67 1.41 -1.33
C THR A 255 24.22 1.60 0.09
N THR A 256 25.42 2.15 0.24
CA THR A 256 26.07 2.38 1.55
C THR A 256 25.58 3.65 2.26
N GLU A 257 24.75 4.45 1.60
CA GLU A 257 24.20 5.68 2.17
C GLU A 257 22.92 5.41 2.96
N VAL A 258 22.53 6.34 3.83
CA VAL A 258 21.29 6.25 4.60
C VAL A 258 20.13 6.26 3.64
N THR A 259 19.26 5.25 3.73
CA THR A 259 18.01 5.19 2.99
C THR A 259 16.83 5.50 3.89
N LEU A 260 15.80 6.14 3.32
CA LEU A 260 14.49 6.25 3.94
C LEU A 260 13.57 5.15 3.40
N ASP A 261 13.59 4.91 2.06
CA ASP A 261 12.81 3.86 1.40
C ASP A 261 13.71 3.14 0.40
N PRO A 262 14.09 1.88 0.66
CA PRO A 262 14.81 1.07 -0.30
C PRO A 262 13.85 0.45 -1.32
N ILE A 263 14.24 0.38 -2.59
CA ILE A 263 13.49 -0.34 -3.61
C ILE A 263 14.42 -1.12 -4.54
N LEU A 264 14.03 -2.37 -4.87
CA LEU A 264 14.66 -3.19 -5.88
C LEU A 264 13.61 -3.65 -6.90
N TRP A 265 13.98 -3.66 -8.16
CA TRP A 265 13.19 -4.27 -9.22
C TRP A 265 14.10 -5.00 -10.21
N THR A 266 13.69 -6.19 -10.65
CA THR A 266 14.42 -6.96 -11.66
C THR A 266 13.59 -7.07 -12.93
N ASP A 267 14.16 -6.62 -14.06
CA ASP A 267 13.66 -7.00 -15.38
C ASP A 267 13.98 -8.48 -15.61
N SER A 268 13.10 -9.33 -15.17
CA SER A 268 13.31 -10.77 -15.06
C SER A 268 13.71 -11.43 -16.39
N ARG A 269 13.11 -10.99 -17.50
CA ARG A 269 13.37 -11.55 -18.83
C ARG A 269 14.71 -11.07 -19.40
N ASN A 270 15.11 -9.85 -19.11
CA ASN A 270 16.36 -9.27 -19.59
C ASN A 270 17.52 -9.44 -18.61
N GLY A 271 17.22 -9.71 -17.34
CA GLY A 271 18.18 -10.05 -16.30
C GLY A 271 18.92 -8.83 -15.73
N ARG A 272 18.31 -7.63 -15.82
CA ARG A 272 18.82 -6.41 -15.19
C ARG A 272 18.11 -6.17 -13.87
N THR A 273 18.86 -6.01 -12.79
CA THR A 273 18.33 -5.65 -11.48
C THR A 273 18.70 -4.20 -11.16
N PHE A 274 17.72 -3.42 -10.75
CA PHE A 274 17.84 -2.05 -10.26
C PHE A 274 17.73 -2.02 -8.76
N VAL A 275 18.50 -1.13 -8.12
CA VAL A 275 18.36 -0.75 -6.72
C VAL A 275 18.35 0.76 -6.62
N SER A 276 17.47 1.29 -5.79
CA SER A 276 17.40 2.71 -5.47
C SER A 276 17.25 2.93 -3.97
N GLN A 277 17.94 3.95 -3.46
CA GLN A 277 17.91 4.38 -2.07
C GLN A 277 17.42 5.82 -2.00
N LEU A 278 16.43 6.09 -1.19
CA LEU A 278 15.88 7.42 -1.01
C LEU A 278 16.76 8.26 -0.08
N LEU A 279 17.20 9.42 -0.58
CA LEU A 279 18.02 10.40 0.14
C LEU A 279 17.27 11.73 0.20
N LEU A 280 16.50 12.00 1.22
CA LEU A 280 15.78 13.26 1.51
C LEU A 280 15.16 14.03 0.32
N ALA A 281 15.93 14.39 -0.69
CA ALA A 281 15.49 15.18 -1.84
C ALA A 281 15.82 14.52 -3.18
N CYS A 282 16.42 13.33 -3.16
CA CYS A 282 16.97 12.68 -4.35
C CYS A 282 17.23 11.22 -4.04
N SER A 283 17.19 10.36 -5.04
CA SER A 283 17.52 8.94 -4.89
C SER A 283 18.89 8.64 -5.45
N ALA A 284 19.63 7.76 -4.78
CA ALA A 284 20.81 7.12 -5.33
C ALA A 284 20.39 5.81 -5.97
N ALA A 285 20.65 5.62 -7.26
CA ALA A 285 20.25 4.41 -7.97
C ALA A 285 21.37 3.83 -8.82
N GLU A 286 21.36 2.51 -8.93
CA GLU A 286 22.27 1.74 -9.75
C GLU A 286 21.61 0.48 -10.29
N PHE A 287 22.22 -0.16 -11.27
CA PHE A 287 21.74 -1.41 -11.82
C PHE A 287 22.88 -2.37 -12.13
N THR A 288 22.55 -3.66 -12.18
CA THR A 288 23.47 -4.74 -12.52
C THR A 288 22.89 -5.67 -13.58
N ASP A 289 23.73 -6.09 -14.53
CA ASP A 289 23.43 -7.15 -15.51
C ASP A 289 24.16 -8.47 -15.15
N THR A 290 24.77 -8.52 -13.97
CA THR A 290 25.64 -9.64 -13.54
C THR A 290 25.30 -10.16 -12.15
N ASP A 291 24.02 -10.05 -11.75
CA ASP A 291 23.49 -10.51 -10.45
C ASP A 291 24.35 -10.00 -9.27
N GLY A 292 24.64 -8.68 -9.28
CA GLY A 292 25.43 -8.01 -8.25
C GLY A 292 26.96 -8.08 -8.43
N GLY A 293 27.45 -8.74 -9.50
CA GLY A 293 28.90 -8.81 -9.74
C GLY A 293 29.53 -7.47 -10.15
N VAL A 294 28.79 -6.66 -10.90
CA VAL A 294 29.18 -5.31 -11.30
C VAL A 294 27.96 -4.40 -11.29
N TRP A 295 28.09 -3.26 -10.64
CA TRP A 295 27.05 -2.24 -10.60
C TRP A 295 27.38 -1.04 -11.47
N LEU A 296 26.40 -0.49 -12.14
CA LEU A 296 26.49 0.69 -12.98
C LEU A 296 25.53 1.76 -12.47
N LYS A 297 25.98 3.01 -12.41
CA LYS A 297 25.17 4.10 -11.92
C LYS A 297 23.99 4.41 -12.84
N SER A 298 22.83 4.60 -12.23
CA SER A 298 21.64 5.18 -12.82
C SER A 298 21.53 6.66 -12.45
N GLN A 299 20.76 7.43 -13.17
CA GLN A 299 20.52 8.84 -12.86
C GLN A 299 19.89 9.03 -11.47
N GLY A 300 18.96 8.17 -11.09
CA GLY A 300 18.39 8.02 -9.75
C GLY A 300 17.54 9.17 -9.24
N CYS A 301 17.92 10.40 -9.46
CA CYS A 301 17.17 11.55 -8.98
C CYS A 301 16.03 11.87 -9.93
N GLY A 302 14.79 11.81 -9.44
CA GLY A 302 13.65 12.44 -10.12
C GLY A 302 13.78 13.96 -10.14
N GLU A 303 13.14 14.61 -11.08
CA GLU A 303 12.97 16.07 -11.05
C GLU A 303 11.92 16.40 -9.99
N GLY A 304 12.32 16.93 -8.83
CA GLY A 304 11.42 17.36 -7.79
C GLY A 304 12.11 17.51 -6.44
N THR A 305 11.60 18.39 -5.62
CA THR A 305 11.97 18.54 -4.21
C THR A 305 10.97 17.79 -3.35
N GLY A 306 11.46 16.98 -2.42
CA GLY A 306 10.61 16.18 -1.53
C GLY A 306 10.04 14.97 -2.25
N ILE A 307 10.87 13.97 -2.45
CA ILE A 307 10.47 12.67 -2.99
C ILE A 307 10.27 11.70 -1.83
N ASP A 308 9.29 10.84 -2.00
CA ASP A 308 8.93 9.78 -1.07
C ASP A 308 8.40 8.60 -1.88
N HIS A 309 8.31 7.42 -1.28
CA HIS A 309 7.60 6.27 -1.83
C HIS A 309 7.98 5.94 -3.29
N GLN A 310 9.25 5.71 -3.54
CA GLN A 310 9.77 5.47 -4.89
C GLN A 310 9.40 4.06 -5.39
N SER A 311 9.19 3.94 -6.70
CA SER A 311 8.92 2.66 -7.36
C SER A 311 9.59 2.58 -8.72
N ILE A 312 10.13 1.40 -9.07
CA ILE A 312 10.77 1.12 -10.35
C ILE A 312 10.06 -0.04 -11.02
N GLY A 313 9.78 0.10 -12.32
CA GLY A 313 9.21 -0.97 -13.14
C GLY A 313 9.55 -0.78 -14.60
N GLY A 314 9.33 -1.81 -15.40
CA GLY A 314 9.61 -1.72 -16.83
C GLY A 314 8.99 -2.85 -17.63
N GLY A 315 8.94 -2.65 -18.94
CA GLY A 315 8.38 -3.60 -19.89
C GLY A 315 8.55 -3.12 -21.32
N PRO A 316 7.95 -3.80 -22.30
CA PRO A 316 8.07 -3.43 -23.70
C PRO A 316 7.63 -1.98 -23.91
N PHE A 317 8.22 -1.35 -24.94
CA PHE A 317 7.74 -0.03 -25.36
C PHE A 317 6.30 -0.12 -25.87
N PRO A 318 5.41 0.80 -25.47
CA PRO A 318 4.07 0.83 -26.02
C PRO A 318 4.08 0.95 -27.54
N PRO A 319 3.13 0.32 -28.28
CA PRO A 319 3.13 0.29 -29.74
C PRO A 319 3.10 1.68 -30.41
N ASN A 320 2.56 2.68 -29.72
CA ASN A 320 2.45 4.05 -30.20
C ASN A 320 3.69 4.90 -29.91
N LEU A 321 4.64 4.37 -29.14
CA LEU A 321 5.86 5.06 -28.78
C LEU A 321 7.01 4.63 -29.70
N VAL A 322 7.43 5.51 -30.60
CA VAL A 322 8.57 5.26 -31.49
C VAL A 322 9.85 5.73 -30.81
N VAL A 323 10.65 4.79 -30.32
CA VAL A 323 11.99 5.06 -29.79
C VAL A 323 13.02 4.70 -30.85
N ALA A 324 13.67 5.72 -31.40
CA ALA A 324 14.69 5.51 -32.42
C ALA A 324 15.97 4.96 -31.75
N ASN A 325 16.43 3.79 -32.22
CA ASN A 325 17.67 3.16 -31.74
C ASN A 325 17.67 2.84 -30.24
N ALA A 326 16.60 2.26 -29.72
CA ALA A 326 16.56 1.75 -28.34
C ALA A 326 17.76 0.81 -28.07
N VAL A 327 18.59 1.16 -27.10
CA VAL A 327 19.76 0.35 -26.71
C VAL A 327 19.42 -0.70 -25.66
N TYR A 328 18.21 -0.66 -25.14
CA TYR A 328 17.64 -1.63 -24.21
C TYR A 328 16.22 -2.03 -24.70
N PRO A 329 15.82 -3.29 -24.55
CA PRO A 329 14.57 -3.76 -25.16
C PRO A 329 13.30 -3.23 -24.48
N ASN A 330 13.40 -2.76 -23.24
CA ASN A 330 12.28 -2.29 -22.44
C ASN A 330 12.39 -0.80 -22.09
N ALA A 331 11.25 -0.14 -21.97
CA ALA A 331 11.14 1.12 -21.25
C ALA A 331 11.26 0.85 -19.74
N ILE A 332 11.98 1.68 -19.03
CA ILE A 332 12.08 1.64 -17.57
C ILE A 332 11.44 2.90 -17.02
N TYR A 333 10.60 2.75 -16.02
CA TYR A 333 9.92 3.84 -15.33
C TYR A 333 10.39 3.92 -13.90
N TYR A 334 10.60 5.13 -13.42
CA TYR A 334 10.92 5.45 -12.04
C TYR A 334 9.94 6.50 -11.56
N CYS A 335 9.10 6.15 -10.60
CA CYS A 335 8.04 7.01 -10.09
C CYS A 335 8.26 7.33 -8.62
N THR A 336 7.87 8.53 -8.21
CA THR A 336 7.99 9.01 -6.83
C THR A 336 6.80 9.89 -6.47
N ASN A 337 6.47 9.93 -5.20
CA ASN A 337 5.56 10.93 -4.66
C ASN A 337 6.31 12.25 -4.50
N GLY A 338 5.76 13.30 -5.08
CA GLY A 338 6.15 14.67 -4.81
C GLY A 338 5.12 15.34 -3.89
N ALA A 339 5.42 16.55 -3.44
CA ALA A 339 4.54 17.29 -2.54
C ALA A 339 3.14 17.60 -3.12
N ALA A 340 2.95 17.52 -4.44
CA ALA A 340 1.70 17.89 -5.11
C ALA A 340 1.25 16.89 -6.19
N ALA A 341 2.04 15.89 -6.52
CA ALA A 341 1.72 14.93 -7.58
C ALA A 341 2.64 13.71 -7.54
N THR A 342 2.14 12.56 -7.99
CA THR A 342 2.98 11.42 -8.33
C THR A 342 3.61 11.64 -9.69
N THR A 343 4.93 11.74 -9.74
CA THR A 343 5.70 12.03 -10.95
C THR A 343 6.55 10.84 -11.36
N CYS A 344 6.68 10.62 -12.68
CA CYS A 344 7.49 9.55 -13.23
C CYS A 344 8.54 10.08 -14.19
N GLY A 345 9.69 9.42 -14.21
CA GLY A 345 10.66 9.50 -15.27
C GLY A 345 10.60 8.23 -16.11
N ARG A 346 10.70 8.35 -17.44
CA ARG A 346 10.89 7.22 -18.36
C ARG A 346 12.30 7.18 -18.92
N SER A 347 12.89 6.01 -18.90
CA SER A 347 14.19 5.74 -19.54
C SER A 347 13.99 4.89 -20.79
N ASP A 348 14.51 5.39 -21.90
CA ASP A 348 14.57 4.68 -23.19
C ASP A 348 15.95 4.02 -23.42
N ASN A 349 16.84 4.10 -22.44
CA ASN A 349 18.21 3.57 -22.50
C ASN A 349 18.56 2.59 -21.39
N GLY A 350 17.52 1.93 -20.84
CA GLY A 350 17.68 0.87 -19.85
C GLY A 350 18.04 1.37 -18.45
N GLY A 351 17.55 2.53 -18.06
CA GLY A 351 17.71 3.08 -16.72
C GLY A 351 18.98 3.91 -16.51
N VAL A 352 19.74 4.20 -17.57
CA VAL A 352 20.93 5.07 -17.44
C VAL A 352 20.54 6.51 -17.18
N THR A 353 19.56 7.02 -17.96
CA THR A 353 18.98 8.36 -17.78
C THR A 353 17.46 8.29 -17.89
N PHE A 354 16.78 9.21 -17.22
CA PHE A 354 15.33 9.34 -17.22
C PHE A 354 14.90 10.71 -17.74
N THR A 355 13.78 10.73 -18.45
CA THR A 355 13.11 11.94 -18.91
C THR A 355 11.75 12.00 -18.21
N THR A 356 11.45 13.12 -17.56
CA THR A 356 10.17 13.35 -16.89
C THR A 356 9.02 13.21 -17.88
N VAL A 357 7.97 12.49 -17.47
CA VAL A 357 6.72 12.34 -18.20
C VAL A 357 5.59 13.10 -17.50
N ALA A 358 4.37 13.03 -18.00
CA ALA A 358 3.23 13.68 -17.34
C ALA A 358 3.00 13.09 -15.94
N PRO A 359 2.49 13.87 -14.97
CA PRO A 359 2.10 13.37 -13.66
C PRO A 359 1.05 12.26 -13.78
N ALA A 360 1.21 11.18 -13.00
CA ALA A 360 0.28 10.07 -12.99
C ALA A 360 -0.99 10.37 -12.19
N PHE A 361 -0.81 11.02 -11.05
CA PHE A 361 -1.88 11.54 -10.19
C PHE A 361 -1.62 13.02 -9.92
N THR A 362 -2.70 13.79 -9.80
CA THR A 362 -2.66 15.20 -9.40
C THR A 362 -3.52 15.42 -8.15
N ASP A 363 -4.84 15.44 -8.31
CA ASP A 363 -5.84 15.68 -7.27
C ASP A 363 -6.92 14.56 -7.20
N GLU A 364 -6.81 13.57 -8.07
CA GLU A 364 -7.79 12.47 -8.11
C GLU A 364 -7.57 11.43 -7.02
N CYS A 365 -6.32 11.24 -6.60
CA CYS A 365 -5.90 10.28 -5.58
C CYS A 365 -4.94 10.95 -4.61
N GLY A 366 -4.76 10.37 -3.43
CA GLY A 366 -3.62 10.68 -2.58
C GLY A 366 -2.29 10.42 -3.29
N VAL A 367 -1.23 11.07 -2.85
CA VAL A 367 0.09 10.96 -3.50
C VAL A 367 0.79 9.62 -3.23
N LEU A 368 0.36 8.85 -2.22
CA LEU A 368 0.91 7.53 -1.92
C LEU A 368 0.41 6.49 -2.94
N HIS A 369 1.35 5.75 -3.48
CA HIS A 369 1.07 4.74 -4.51
C HIS A 369 1.86 3.46 -4.24
N GLY A 370 1.31 2.32 -4.64
CA GLY A 370 2.03 1.05 -4.64
C GLY A 370 2.98 0.89 -5.83
N HIS A 371 3.50 -0.30 -6.00
CA HIS A 371 4.54 -0.57 -7.00
C HIS A 371 4.02 -0.44 -8.44
N ILE A 372 4.78 0.31 -9.26
CA ILE A 372 4.53 0.41 -10.70
C ILE A 372 4.69 -0.94 -11.39
N ARG A 373 3.78 -1.26 -12.30
CA ARG A 373 3.84 -2.45 -13.14
C ARG A 373 3.60 -2.11 -14.61
N VAL A 374 4.25 -2.86 -15.50
CA VAL A 374 4.12 -2.68 -16.95
C VAL A 374 3.64 -3.98 -17.57
N ALA A 375 2.59 -3.89 -18.38
CA ALA A 375 2.02 -5.05 -19.08
C ALA A 375 3.06 -5.70 -20.01
N PRO A 376 3.28 -7.01 -19.89
CA PRO A 376 4.32 -7.71 -20.66
C PRO A 376 4.00 -7.89 -22.14
N ASP A 377 2.76 -7.65 -22.55
CA ASP A 377 2.28 -7.83 -23.92
C ASP A 377 2.31 -6.54 -24.75
N ASP A 378 1.99 -5.38 -24.16
CA ASP A 378 1.86 -4.12 -24.93
C ASP A 378 2.52 -2.90 -24.29
N GLY A 379 3.12 -3.03 -23.09
CA GLY A 379 3.80 -1.92 -22.44
C GLY A 379 2.89 -0.88 -21.78
N THR A 380 1.59 -1.18 -21.60
CA THR A 380 0.71 -0.37 -20.76
C THR A 380 1.23 -0.33 -19.34
N VAL A 381 1.30 0.86 -18.76
CA VAL A 381 1.83 1.11 -17.42
C VAL A 381 0.71 1.33 -16.44
N TYR A 382 0.83 0.75 -15.26
CA TYR A 382 -0.14 0.83 -14.16
C TYR A 382 0.55 1.30 -12.89
N ILE A 383 -0.05 2.28 -12.20
CA ILE A 383 0.35 2.72 -10.87
C ILE A 383 -0.88 2.64 -9.98
N PRO A 384 -0.91 1.75 -8.97
CA PRO A 384 -2.03 1.61 -8.08
C PRO A 384 -1.96 2.68 -6.99
N ALA A 385 -3.11 3.19 -6.54
CA ALA A 385 -3.20 4.11 -5.41
C ALA A 385 -4.46 3.84 -4.59
N THR A 386 -4.37 4.07 -3.29
CA THR A 386 -5.51 4.17 -2.41
C THR A 386 -6.05 5.60 -2.37
N SER A 387 -7.13 5.84 -1.64
CA SER A 387 -7.72 7.18 -1.44
C SER A 387 -8.08 7.93 -2.73
N CYS A 388 -8.44 7.20 -3.80
CA CYS A 388 -8.92 7.78 -5.05
C CYS A 388 -10.40 8.10 -4.93
N GLN A 389 -10.75 9.28 -4.44
CA GLN A 389 -12.12 9.69 -4.15
C GLN A 389 -12.85 8.67 -3.24
N GLY A 390 -12.18 8.22 -2.16
CA GLY A 390 -12.69 7.23 -1.23
C GLY A 390 -12.70 5.78 -1.73
N LYS A 391 -12.04 5.51 -2.85
CA LYS A 391 -11.93 4.18 -3.47
C LYS A 391 -10.49 3.79 -3.70
N GLN A 392 -10.31 2.59 -4.16
CA GLN A 392 -9.06 2.13 -4.77
C GLN A 392 -9.04 2.51 -6.25
N GLY A 393 -7.89 2.93 -6.78
CA GLY A 393 -7.74 3.36 -8.16
C GLY A 393 -6.40 2.99 -8.77
N VAL A 394 -6.32 3.10 -10.09
CA VAL A 394 -5.12 2.82 -10.87
C VAL A 394 -4.92 3.90 -11.91
N ALA A 395 -3.78 4.58 -11.90
CA ALA A 395 -3.37 5.41 -13.03
C ALA A 395 -2.84 4.54 -14.16
N ILE A 396 -3.28 4.79 -15.36
CA ILE A 396 -3.00 3.96 -16.54
C ILE A 396 -2.50 4.84 -17.69
N THR A 397 -1.39 4.42 -18.32
CA THR A 397 -0.91 5.02 -19.56
C THR A 397 -0.53 3.94 -20.58
N ASN A 398 -0.87 4.14 -21.85
CA ASN A 398 -0.48 3.29 -22.97
C ASN A 398 0.31 4.05 -24.04
N ASP A 399 0.79 5.26 -23.71
CA ASP A 399 1.56 6.13 -24.59
C ASP A 399 2.93 6.52 -23.99
N GLY A 400 3.40 5.73 -23.03
CA GLY A 400 4.71 5.92 -22.39
C GLY A 400 4.76 7.07 -21.40
N GLY A 401 3.64 7.41 -20.78
CA GLY A 401 3.53 8.46 -19.76
C GLY A 401 3.26 9.85 -20.34
N THR A 402 2.92 9.96 -21.61
CA THR A 402 2.55 11.26 -22.21
C THR A 402 1.21 11.75 -21.68
N SER A 403 0.28 10.82 -21.44
CA SER A 403 -1.00 11.06 -20.79
C SER A 403 -1.37 9.91 -19.87
N TRP A 404 -2.15 10.23 -18.82
CA TRP A 404 -2.63 9.28 -17.83
C TRP A 404 -4.14 9.42 -17.66
N HIS A 405 -4.79 8.35 -17.25
CA HIS A 405 -6.17 8.38 -16.76
C HIS A 405 -6.29 7.46 -15.55
N VAL A 406 -7.16 7.82 -14.61
CA VAL A 406 -7.41 7.02 -13.41
C VAL A 406 -8.65 6.16 -13.64
N SER A 407 -8.51 4.86 -13.38
CA SER A 407 -9.60 3.89 -13.37
C SER A 407 -9.88 3.46 -11.93
N TYR A 408 -11.14 3.57 -11.50
CA TYR A 408 -11.57 3.30 -10.14
C TYR A 408 -12.20 1.91 -10.03
N VAL A 409 -11.89 1.18 -8.96
CA VAL A 409 -12.60 -0.07 -8.62
C VAL A 409 -13.93 0.29 -7.96
N PRO A 410 -15.08 0.00 -8.58
CA PRO A 410 -16.36 0.59 -8.19
C PRO A 410 -16.85 0.22 -6.78
N ASP A 411 -16.56 -1.01 -6.33
CA ASP A 411 -17.00 -1.59 -5.07
C ASP A 411 -15.90 -1.61 -3.99
N ALA A 412 -14.74 -1.01 -4.26
CA ALA A 412 -13.65 -0.88 -3.30
C ALA A 412 -13.85 0.33 -2.38
N ILE A 413 -13.37 0.20 -1.16
CA ILE A 413 -13.25 1.26 -0.18
C ILE A 413 -11.76 1.56 -0.02
N ALA A 414 -11.40 2.85 0.07
CA ALA A 414 -10.02 3.25 0.34
C ALA A 414 -9.51 2.59 1.62
N GLY A 415 -8.32 2.01 1.55
CA GLY A 415 -7.62 1.40 2.68
C GLY A 415 -6.51 2.32 3.19
N THR A 416 -5.72 1.80 4.11
CA THR A 416 -4.60 2.52 4.73
C THR A 416 -3.23 2.04 4.25
N SER A 417 -3.15 0.88 3.59
CA SER A 417 -1.91 0.37 3.00
C SER A 417 -1.96 0.43 1.47
N ASP A 418 -0.78 0.42 0.86
CA ASP A 418 -0.64 0.48 -0.59
C ASP A 418 -1.31 -0.70 -1.28
N PRO A 419 -2.09 -0.43 -2.32
CA PRO A 419 -2.59 -1.47 -3.19
C PRO A 419 -1.53 -1.92 -4.20
N SER A 420 -1.73 -3.07 -4.80
CA SER A 420 -0.84 -3.65 -5.81
C SER A 420 -1.59 -4.00 -7.09
N VAL A 421 -0.92 -3.88 -8.23
CA VAL A 421 -1.48 -4.21 -9.54
C VAL A 421 -0.52 -5.08 -10.33
N SER A 422 -1.04 -5.98 -11.15
CA SER A 422 -0.22 -6.75 -12.09
C SER A 422 -1.00 -7.09 -13.36
N ALA A 423 -0.34 -6.98 -14.51
CA ALA A 423 -0.91 -7.35 -15.79
C ALA A 423 -0.39 -8.71 -16.25
N ALA A 424 -1.28 -9.57 -16.67
CA ALA A 424 -0.99 -10.87 -17.23
C ALA A 424 -0.53 -10.79 -18.70
N SER A 425 -0.06 -11.93 -19.24
CA SER A 425 0.47 -12.03 -20.60
C SER A 425 -0.54 -11.77 -21.73
N ASP A 426 -1.83 -11.73 -21.43
CA ASP A 426 -2.91 -11.43 -22.39
C ASP A 426 -3.58 -10.06 -22.17
N GLY A 427 -3.03 -9.25 -21.21
CA GLY A 427 -3.58 -7.94 -20.86
C GLY A 427 -4.69 -7.98 -19.81
N THR A 428 -5.01 -9.13 -19.23
CA THR A 428 -5.84 -9.22 -18.02
C THR A 428 -5.11 -8.53 -16.87
N VAL A 429 -5.80 -7.67 -16.11
CA VAL A 429 -5.22 -6.92 -14.99
C VAL A 429 -5.83 -7.41 -13.69
N TYR A 430 -4.99 -7.71 -12.73
CA TYR A 430 -5.34 -8.06 -11.37
C TYR A 430 -4.93 -6.92 -10.43
N PHE A 431 -5.86 -6.47 -9.63
CA PHE A 431 -5.65 -5.38 -8.67
C PHE A 431 -5.98 -5.89 -7.27
N GLY A 432 -4.95 -6.04 -6.44
CA GLY A 432 -5.03 -6.55 -5.07
C GLY A 432 -4.88 -5.42 -4.05
N PHE A 433 -5.71 -5.43 -3.00
CA PHE A 433 -5.72 -4.35 -2.02
C PHE A 433 -6.23 -4.81 -0.65
N SER A 434 -5.76 -4.12 0.39
CA SER A 434 -6.42 -4.09 1.69
C SER A 434 -7.60 -3.14 1.59
N ASP A 435 -8.82 -3.67 1.60
CA ASP A 435 -10.03 -2.85 1.57
C ASP A 435 -10.19 -2.11 2.89
N GLY A 436 -10.71 -0.89 2.86
CA GLY A 436 -11.03 -0.12 4.08
C GLY A 436 -11.95 -0.85 5.07
N SER A 437 -12.57 -1.96 4.65
CA SER A 437 -13.25 -2.90 5.53
C SER A 437 -12.34 -3.91 6.24
N GLY A 438 -11.01 -3.83 6.07
CA GLY A 438 -10.03 -4.75 6.64
C GLY A 438 -9.86 -6.06 5.85
N LYS A 439 -10.50 -6.19 4.69
CA LYS A 439 -10.53 -7.43 3.89
C LYS A 439 -9.49 -7.44 2.77
N PRO A 440 -8.82 -8.59 2.53
CA PRO A 440 -7.97 -8.77 1.37
C PRO A 440 -8.84 -9.00 0.13
N LYS A 441 -8.89 -8.02 -0.77
CA LYS A 441 -9.71 -8.08 -1.97
C LYS A 441 -8.89 -8.04 -3.25
N VAL A 442 -9.40 -8.69 -4.28
CA VAL A 442 -8.83 -8.64 -5.63
C VAL A 442 -9.94 -8.30 -6.63
N ALA A 443 -9.73 -7.25 -7.42
CA ALA A 443 -10.52 -6.92 -8.59
C ALA A 443 -9.81 -7.37 -9.87
N VAL A 444 -10.58 -7.78 -10.88
CA VAL A 444 -10.05 -8.24 -12.16
C VAL A 444 -10.63 -7.41 -13.30
N SER A 445 -9.79 -6.98 -14.22
CA SER A 445 -10.18 -6.33 -15.47
C SER A 445 -9.72 -7.17 -16.67
N THR A 446 -10.60 -7.40 -17.62
CA THR A 446 -10.29 -8.09 -18.88
C THR A 446 -10.11 -7.13 -20.06
N ASP A 447 -10.17 -5.83 -19.80
CA ASP A 447 -10.06 -4.76 -20.78
C ASP A 447 -8.97 -3.71 -20.38
N ARG A 448 -7.87 -4.20 -19.77
CA ARG A 448 -6.68 -3.41 -19.39
C ARG A 448 -6.96 -2.29 -18.40
N GLY A 449 -7.89 -2.52 -17.46
CA GLY A 449 -8.28 -1.56 -16.45
C GLY A 449 -9.37 -0.58 -16.90
N GLY A 450 -9.96 -0.76 -18.09
CA GLY A 450 -11.08 0.06 -18.56
C GLY A 450 -12.35 -0.15 -17.75
N SER A 451 -12.57 -1.37 -17.28
CA SER A 451 -13.64 -1.74 -16.35
C SER A 451 -13.22 -2.88 -15.43
N TRP A 452 -13.90 -2.99 -14.29
CA TRP A 452 -13.57 -3.98 -13.26
C TRP A 452 -14.75 -4.90 -12.99
N LEU A 453 -14.46 -6.19 -12.88
CA LEU A 453 -15.38 -7.15 -12.28
C LEU A 453 -15.51 -6.84 -10.78
N PRO A 454 -16.61 -7.26 -10.12
CA PRO A 454 -16.75 -7.12 -8.68
C PRO A 454 -15.54 -7.73 -7.96
N SER A 455 -15.04 -7.02 -6.94
CA SER A 455 -13.89 -7.48 -6.16
C SER A 455 -14.25 -8.70 -5.30
N VAL A 456 -13.30 -9.60 -5.11
CA VAL A 456 -13.48 -10.85 -4.36
C VAL A 456 -12.68 -10.78 -3.06
N ASP A 457 -13.33 -11.00 -1.91
CA ASP A 457 -12.65 -11.24 -0.63
C ASP A 457 -11.99 -12.62 -0.65
N VAL A 458 -10.67 -12.65 -0.77
CA VAL A 458 -9.90 -13.89 -0.83
C VAL A 458 -9.49 -14.40 0.55
N GLY A 459 -9.72 -13.64 1.59
CA GLY A 459 -9.42 -14.00 2.99
C GLY A 459 -10.60 -14.61 3.76
N GLU A 460 -11.81 -14.54 3.21
CA GLU A 460 -13.04 -14.95 3.90
C GLU A 460 -12.97 -16.39 4.42
N VAL A 461 -12.57 -17.34 3.55
CA VAL A 461 -12.49 -18.77 3.92
C VAL A 461 -11.45 -19.02 5.02
N ALA A 462 -10.40 -18.21 5.08
CA ALA A 462 -9.39 -18.26 6.12
C ALA A 462 -9.80 -17.49 7.39
N GLY A 463 -10.93 -16.80 7.36
CA GLY A 463 -11.45 -16.00 8.48
C GLY A 463 -10.65 -14.72 8.75
N VAL A 464 -9.98 -14.19 7.75
CA VAL A 464 -9.17 -12.95 7.87
C VAL A 464 -10.08 -11.76 8.14
N LYS A 465 -9.70 -10.95 9.14
CA LYS A 465 -10.43 -9.77 9.61
C LYS A 465 -9.65 -8.47 9.44
N SER A 466 -8.33 -8.56 9.43
CA SER A 466 -7.44 -7.43 9.22
C SER A 466 -6.36 -7.81 8.21
N THR A 467 -6.02 -6.90 7.32
CA THR A 467 -5.12 -7.15 6.18
C THR A 467 -4.16 -6.00 5.98
N GLU A 468 -2.88 -6.32 5.73
CA GLU A 468 -1.81 -5.36 5.42
C GLU A 468 -0.90 -5.89 4.32
N PHE A 469 -0.19 -4.98 3.66
CA PHE A 469 0.90 -5.23 2.71
C PHE A 469 0.49 -6.15 1.57
N ALA A 470 -0.52 -5.71 0.84
CA ALA A 470 -1.13 -6.40 -0.29
C ALA A 470 -0.23 -6.39 -1.53
N GLU A 471 0.19 -7.55 -2.04
CA GLU A 471 0.99 -7.66 -3.26
C GLU A 471 0.43 -8.72 -4.22
N VAL A 472 0.15 -8.32 -5.47
CA VAL A 472 -0.38 -9.19 -6.51
C VAL A 472 0.61 -9.38 -7.67
N ILE A 473 0.70 -10.60 -8.17
CA ILE A 473 1.47 -10.94 -9.38
C ILE A 473 0.64 -11.78 -10.33
N ALA A 474 0.67 -11.45 -11.61
CA ALA A 474 0.02 -12.20 -12.67
C ALA A 474 1.04 -12.98 -13.53
N GLY A 475 0.61 -14.09 -14.07
CA GLY A 475 1.35 -14.88 -15.04
C GLY A 475 0.62 -14.98 -16.37
N ASP A 476 0.10 -16.15 -16.71
CA ASP A 476 -0.83 -16.35 -17.82
C ASP A 476 -2.17 -15.63 -17.54
N GLY A 477 -2.94 -15.35 -18.57
CA GLY A 477 -4.15 -14.53 -18.47
C GLY A 477 -5.21 -15.01 -17.49
N ASP A 478 -5.22 -16.31 -17.18
CA ASP A 478 -6.11 -16.93 -16.21
C ASP A 478 -5.47 -17.14 -14.81
N ARG A 479 -4.20 -16.71 -14.60
CA ARG A 479 -3.43 -17.05 -13.42
C ARG A 479 -2.84 -15.84 -12.70
N ALA A 480 -3.08 -15.77 -11.40
CA ALA A 480 -2.48 -14.78 -10.52
C ALA A 480 -2.28 -15.33 -9.11
N ALA A 481 -1.39 -14.70 -8.37
CA ALA A 481 -1.23 -14.90 -6.94
C ALA A 481 -1.29 -13.55 -6.22
N PHE A 482 -1.91 -13.54 -5.04
CA PHE A 482 -2.04 -12.38 -4.19
C PHE A 482 -1.56 -12.74 -2.78
N ALA A 483 -0.49 -12.09 -2.34
CA ALA A 483 0.10 -12.25 -1.01
C ALA A 483 -0.30 -11.08 -0.11
N PHE A 484 -0.59 -11.35 1.15
CA PHE A 484 -0.94 -10.35 2.14
C PHE A 484 -0.65 -10.84 3.56
N LEU A 485 -0.33 -9.92 4.46
CA LEU A 485 -0.39 -10.20 5.88
C LEU A 485 -1.84 -10.16 6.33
N GLY A 486 -2.29 -11.23 6.98
CA GLY A 486 -3.66 -11.36 7.44
C GLY A 486 -3.72 -11.76 8.92
N SER A 487 -4.69 -11.21 9.64
CA SER A 487 -5.04 -11.63 11.00
C SER A 487 -6.51 -12.02 11.09
N THR A 488 -6.80 -13.10 11.82
CA THR A 488 -8.18 -13.50 12.14
C THR A 488 -8.73 -12.79 13.37
N THR A 489 -7.96 -11.89 13.96
CA THR A 489 -8.35 -11.09 15.12
C THR A 489 -9.17 -9.88 14.69
N ASP A 490 -10.29 -9.64 15.35
CA ASP A 490 -11.11 -8.45 15.17
C ASP A 490 -10.54 -7.26 15.95
N GLY A 491 -10.77 -6.06 15.47
CA GLY A 491 -10.46 -4.81 16.18
C GLY A 491 -9.56 -3.89 15.39
N ASP A 492 -9.25 -2.74 15.98
CA ASP A 492 -8.29 -1.79 15.43
C ASP A 492 -6.87 -2.35 15.55
N TYR A 493 -6.32 -2.79 14.43
CA TYR A 493 -4.99 -3.40 14.40
C TYR A 493 -3.85 -2.39 14.59
N GLN A 494 -4.13 -1.10 14.55
CA GLN A 494 -3.16 -0.06 14.86
C GLN A 494 -3.09 0.25 16.36
N ASP A 495 -4.08 -0.22 17.17
CA ASP A 495 -4.04 -0.11 18.62
C ASP A 495 -2.89 -0.98 19.18
N PRO A 496 -1.99 -0.43 20.00
CA PRO A 496 -0.94 -1.20 20.67
C PRO A 496 -1.45 -2.44 21.44
N GLY A 497 -2.71 -2.45 21.84
CA GLY A 497 -3.37 -3.58 22.50
C GLY A 497 -4.09 -4.54 21.56
N PHE A 498 -3.90 -4.47 20.27
CA PHE A 498 -4.61 -5.32 19.29
C PHE A 498 -4.53 -6.81 19.64
N GLY A 499 -5.71 -7.42 19.83
CA GLY A 499 -5.85 -8.83 20.17
C GLY A 499 -5.50 -9.21 21.62
N VAL A 500 -5.16 -8.24 22.46
CA VAL A 500 -4.94 -8.49 23.90
C VAL A 500 -6.27 -8.64 24.61
N THR A 501 -6.48 -9.76 25.31
CA THR A 501 -7.72 -10.05 26.04
C THR A 501 -7.43 -10.47 27.49
N GLY A 502 -7.87 -9.68 28.47
CA GLY A 502 -7.70 -9.99 29.90
C GLY A 502 -6.23 -10.14 30.27
N ASP A 503 -5.85 -11.32 30.78
CA ASP A 503 -4.46 -11.66 31.14
C ASP A 503 -3.67 -12.31 29.99
N ASP A 504 -4.26 -12.40 28.80
CA ASP A 504 -3.59 -12.90 27.60
C ASP A 504 -2.98 -11.75 26.80
N TYR A 505 -1.68 -11.58 26.91
CA TYR A 505 -0.89 -10.54 26.27
C TYR A 505 -0.25 -11.00 24.96
N THR A 506 -0.70 -12.09 24.34
CA THR A 506 -0.09 -12.58 23.09
C THR A 506 -0.38 -11.69 21.91
N GLY A 507 -1.47 -10.92 21.93
CA GLY A 507 -1.89 -10.06 20.85
C GLY A 507 -2.44 -10.82 19.62
N GLY A 508 -2.97 -10.10 18.65
CA GLY A 508 -3.40 -10.65 17.37
C GLY A 508 -2.23 -11.26 16.61
N ALA A 509 -2.42 -12.45 16.02
CA ALA A 509 -1.40 -13.09 15.20
C ALA A 509 -1.57 -12.70 13.73
N TRP A 510 -0.46 -12.36 13.07
CA TRP A 510 -0.39 -12.06 11.65
C TRP A 510 0.35 -13.15 10.93
N HIS A 511 -0.27 -13.69 9.89
CA HIS A 511 0.29 -14.71 9.03
C HIS A 511 0.42 -14.20 7.60
N MET A 512 1.40 -14.74 6.86
CA MET A 512 1.47 -14.52 5.43
C MET A 512 0.50 -15.48 4.75
N TYR A 513 -0.53 -14.92 4.12
CA TYR A 513 -1.46 -15.66 3.27
C TYR A 513 -1.11 -15.46 1.80
N ILE A 514 -1.31 -16.51 1.00
CA ILE A 514 -1.15 -16.44 -0.45
C ILE A 514 -2.40 -17.05 -1.09
N ALA A 515 -3.16 -16.22 -1.78
CA ALA A 515 -4.31 -16.61 -2.58
C ALA A 515 -3.89 -16.80 -4.04
N THR A 516 -4.31 -17.89 -4.68
CA THR A 516 -4.00 -18.19 -6.09
C THR A 516 -5.28 -18.45 -6.87
N THR A 517 -5.34 -17.95 -8.10
CA THR A 517 -6.40 -18.25 -9.07
C THR A 517 -5.82 -18.91 -10.31
N TYR A 518 -6.64 -19.77 -10.98
CA TYR A 518 -6.30 -20.44 -12.23
C TYR A 518 -7.47 -20.38 -13.23
N ASP A 519 -8.42 -19.47 -13.00
CA ASP A 519 -9.64 -19.27 -13.79
C ASP A 519 -10.02 -17.79 -13.94
N ARG A 520 -9.01 -16.92 -13.99
CA ARG A 520 -9.15 -15.47 -14.18
C ARG A 520 -9.88 -14.78 -13.02
N GLY A 521 -9.61 -15.23 -11.78
CA GLY A 521 -10.16 -14.63 -10.58
C GLY A 521 -11.60 -15.03 -10.26
N VAL A 522 -12.19 -15.98 -10.98
CA VAL A 522 -13.54 -16.50 -10.68
C VAL A 522 -13.52 -17.26 -9.35
N THR A 523 -12.45 -18.07 -9.13
CA THR A 523 -12.24 -18.75 -7.85
C THR A 523 -10.81 -18.57 -7.36
N TRP A 524 -10.62 -18.62 -6.04
CA TRP A 524 -9.34 -18.47 -5.38
C TRP A 524 -9.10 -19.59 -4.38
N THR A 525 -7.84 -19.97 -4.22
CA THR A 525 -7.37 -20.88 -3.19
C THR A 525 -6.41 -20.14 -2.29
N THR A 526 -6.80 -19.88 -1.05
CA THR A 526 -6.00 -19.15 -0.06
C THR A 526 -5.33 -20.11 0.90
N VAL A 527 -4.02 -19.97 1.05
CA VAL A 527 -3.16 -20.80 1.90
C VAL A 527 -2.46 -19.92 2.93
N ASP A 528 -2.50 -20.30 4.20
CA ASP A 528 -1.59 -19.78 5.22
C ASP A 528 -0.19 -20.35 4.95
N ALA A 529 0.74 -19.49 4.55
CA ALA A 529 2.10 -19.87 4.21
C ALA A 529 3.06 -19.90 5.42
N THR A 530 2.60 -19.36 6.58
CA THR A 530 3.34 -19.33 7.86
C THR A 530 2.54 -19.95 9.02
N PRO A 531 1.93 -21.16 8.86
CA PRO A 531 0.93 -21.67 9.81
C PRO A 531 1.50 -22.04 11.17
N VAL A 532 2.81 -22.22 11.28
CA VAL A 532 3.48 -22.66 12.52
C VAL A 532 4.03 -21.47 13.30
N ASP A 533 4.55 -20.47 12.61
CA ASP A 533 5.20 -19.30 13.18
C ASP A 533 4.67 -18.05 12.51
N PRO A 534 3.82 -17.26 13.19
CA PRO A 534 3.27 -16.04 12.61
C PRO A 534 4.36 -15.01 12.38
N VAL A 535 4.18 -14.18 11.35
CA VAL A 535 5.11 -13.10 10.97
C VAL A 535 5.19 -12.02 12.06
N GLN A 536 4.07 -11.71 12.71
CA GLN A 536 3.98 -10.65 13.72
C GLN A 536 2.91 -10.98 14.75
N ARG A 537 3.03 -10.39 15.95
CA ARG A 537 1.97 -10.35 16.97
C ARG A 537 1.70 -8.95 17.45
N GLY A 538 0.42 -8.69 17.77
CA GLY A 538 -0.05 -7.39 18.20
C GLY A 538 -0.24 -6.42 17.05
N CYS A 539 -0.06 -5.14 17.30
CA CYS A 539 -0.37 -4.08 16.35
C CYS A 539 0.53 -4.05 15.12
N MET A 540 -0.03 -3.51 14.04
CA MET A 540 0.64 -3.07 12.83
C MET A 540 0.38 -1.57 12.64
N TRP A 541 1.38 -0.82 12.18
CA TRP A 541 1.27 0.60 11.95
C TRP A 541 1.81 0.95 10.57
N ASN A 542 0.99 1.56 9.74
CA ASN A 542 1.29 1.94 8.35
C ASN A 542 1.04 3.42 8.03
N ARG A 543 0.82 4.28 9.05
CA ARG A 543 0.51 5.71 8.86
C ARG A 543 1.74 6.61 8.99
N GLY A 544 2.92 6.15 8.65
CA GLY A 544 4.15 6.93 8.76
C GLY A 544 4.56 7.28 10.20
N GLY A 545 5.62 8.07 10.36
CA GLY A 545 6.14 8.49 11.66
C GLY A 545 6.78 7.37 12.48
N GLY A 546 7.06 7.65 13.75
CA GLY A 546 7.67 6.70 14.69
C GLY A 546 6.63 6.01 15.56
N SER A 547 6.38 4.74 15.31
CA SER A 547 5.56 3.88 16.16
C SER A 547 6.30 2.58 16.44
N ASP A 548 6.16 2.05 17.67
CA ASP A 548 6.71 0.73 18.02
C ASP A 548 6.04 -0.39 17.19
N CYS A 549 4.89 -0.13 16.55
CA CYS A 549 4.17 -1.05 15.68
C CYS A 549 4.60 -0.99 14.21
N ARG A 550 5.51 -0.08 13.83
CA ARG A 550 5.96 0.14 12.45
C ARG A 550 7.30 -0.56 12.13
N ASN A 551 7.58 -1.67 12.77
CA ASN A 551 8.83 -2.42 12.54
C ASN A 551 8.92 -3.06 11.15
N LEU A 552 7.78 -3.40 10.52
CA LEU A 552 7.75 -4.01 9.19
C LEU A 552 7.70 -2.97 8.06
N LEU A 553 7.54 -1.68 8.41
CA LEU A 553 7.37 -0.54 7.53
C LEU A 553 6.09 -0.67 6.66
N ASP A 554 6.14 -0.46 5.33
CA ASP A 554 4.92 -0.14 4.56
C ASP A 554 4.51 -1.20 3.53
N PHE A 555 5.43 -2.10 3.07
CA PHE A 555 5.09 -3.11 2.06
C PHE A 555 5.91 -4.41 2.16
N ASN A 556 5.42 -5.43 1.45
CA ASN A 556 6.13 -6.63 1.06
C ASN A 556 6.39 -6.60 -0.47
N ASP A 557 6.95 -7.65 -1.05
CA ASP A 557 7.06 -7.76 -2.50
C ASP A 557 6.83 -9.20 -2.98
N ILE A 558 6.31 -9.33 -4.21
CA ILE A 558 5.99 -10.62 -4.82
C ILE A 558 6.58 -10.71 -6.22
N THR A 559 7.13 -11.88 -6.56
CA THR A 559 7.69 -12.17 -7.88
C THR A 559 7.46 -13.63 -8.27
N THR A 560 7.86 -13.99 -9.49
CA THR A 560 7.92 -15.38 -9.95
C THR A 560 9.28 -15.73 -10.48
N ASP A 561 9.65 -17.01 -10.40
CA ASP A 561 10.76 -17.52 -11.20
C ASP A 561 10.33 -17.82 -12.65
N ALA A 562 11.29 -18.25 -13.48
CA ALA A 562 11.07 -18.50 -14.91
C ALA A 562 10.04 -19.57 -15.24
N ILE A 563 9.65 -20.40 -14.29
CA ILE A 563 8.64 -21.46 -14.45
C ILE A 563 7.35 -21.14 -13.69
N GLY A 564 7.21 -19.93 -13.20
CA GLY A 564 5.98 -19.44 -12.60
C GLY A 564 5.78 -19.79 -11.14
N ARG A 565 6.82 -20.23 -10.40
CA ARG A 565 6.71 -20.39 -8.94
C ARG A 565 6.57 -19.04 -8.28
N VAL A 566 5.60 -18.91 -7.40
CA VAL A 566 5.38 -17.72 -6.60
C VAL A 566 6.44 -17.61 -5.51
N MET A 567 6.98 -16.41 -5.33
CA MET A 567 7.92 -16.06 -4.29
C MET A 567 7.53 -14.74 -3.67
N VAL A 568 7.54 -14.67 -2.33
CA VAL A 568 7.18 -13.48 -1.56
C VAL A 568 8.35 -13.10 -0.66
N GLY A 569 8.85 -11.87 -0.81
CA GLY A 569 9.81 -11.26 0.09
C GLY A 569 9.09 -10.46 1.17
N PHE A 570 9.43 -10.69 2.43
CA PHE A 570 8.79 -10.00 3.54
C PHE A 570 9.76 -9.82 4.72
N ALA A 571 9.41 -8.92 5.62
CA ALA A 571 10.07 -8.78 6.90
C ALA A 571 9.33 -9.62 7.94
N ASP A 572 10.07 -10.46 8.67
CA ASP A 572 9.57 -11.26 9.80
C ASP A 572 9.83 -10.48 11.10
N GLY A 573 8.76 -10.03 11.73
CA GLY A 573 8.81 -9.23 12.95
C GLY A 573 8.99 -10.04 14.23
N CYS A 574 9.04 -11.36 14.12
CA CYS A 574 8.92 -12.28 15.24
C CYS A 574 9.77 -13.52 15.03
N THR A 575 11.06 -13.35 14.87
CA THR A 575 11.96 -14.47 14.60
C THR A 575 12.16 -15.39 15.78
N SER A 576 12.41 -16.67 15.52
CA SER A 576 12.64 -17.74 16.50
C SER A 576 13.88 -17.55 17.39
N TYR A 577 14.68 -16.52 17.15
CA TYR A 577 15.93 -16.29 17.90
C TYR A 577 15.73 -15.70 19.29
N VAL A 578 14.64 -15.00 19.51
CA VAL A 578 14.39 -14.36 20.81
C VAL A 578 13.36 -15.15 21.61
N THR A 579 12.31 -15.55 21.00
CA THR A 579 11.28 -16.48 21.48
C THR A 579 10.40 -16.73 20.26
N ALA A 580 10.15 -18.01 19.95
CA ALA A 580 9.22 -18.30 18.87
C ALA A 580 7.99 -17.41 19.02
N CYS A 581 7.59 -16.73 17.97
CA CYS A 581 6.45 -15.81 17.98
C CYS A 581 5.20 -16.48 18.53
N ALA A 582 5.05 -17.78 18.24
CA ALA A 582 3.99 -18.63 18.77
C ALA A 582 3.94 -18.73 20.31
N THR A 583 5.06 -18.49 21.01
CA THR A 583 5.18 -18.60 22.46
C THR A 583 5.41 -17.26 23.17
N SER A 584 5.61 -16.16 22.44
CA SER A 584 5.79 -14.82 23.00
C SER A 584 4.50 -14.37 23.70
N LYS A 585 4.58 -14.09 24.98
CA LYS A 585 3.44 -13.65 25.81
C LYS A 585 3.38 -12.14 26.02
N VAL A 586 4.25 -11.35 25.40
CA VAL A 586 4.40 -9.95 25.79
C VAL A 586 4.46 -9.06 24.57
N VAL A 587 3.33 -8.47 24.21
CA VAL A 587 3.24 -7.43 23.16
C VAL A 587 4.13 -6.22 23.50
N ALA A 588 4.27 -5.86 24.79
CA ALA A 588 5.08 -4.72 25.23
C ALA A 588 6.59 -4.97 25.22
N ASP A 589 7.03 -6.23 25.31
CA ASP A 589 8.45 -6.63 25.23
C ASP A 589 8.84 -7.16 23.86
N ASN A 590 7.90 -7.15 22.90
CA ASN A 590 8.17 -7.49 21.54
C ASN A 590 9.20 -6.49 20.99
N LYS A 591 10.48 -6.83 21.10
CA LYS A 591 11.54 -6.15 20.36
C LYS A 591 11.30 -6.49 18.91
N ARG A 592 10.41 -5.76 18.33
CA ARG A 592 9.92 -5.94 16.99
C ARG A 592 11.09 -5.90 16.06
N GLU A 593 11.42 -7.03 15.54
CA GLU A 593 12.46 -7.24 14.55
C GLU A 593 11.83 -7.03 13.16
N ALA A 594 12.65 -6.90 12.16
CA ALA A 594 12.27 -6.89 10.77
C ALA A 594 13.27 -7.75 10.00
N HIS A 595 13.24 -9.06 10.24
CA HIS A 595 14.23 -9.98 9.69
C HIS A 595 13.82 -10.46 8.31
N GLY A 596 14.69 -10.31 7.32
CA GLY A 596 14.39 -10.68 5.94
C GLY A 596 14.09 -12.16 5.76
N ALA A 597 12.99 -12.45 5.09
CA ALA A 597 12.57 -13.80 4.77
C ALA A 597 11.95 -13.86 3.35
N ILE A 598 12.05 -15.03 2.73
CA ILE A 598 11.44 -15.31 1.44
C ILE A 598 10.58 -16.57 1.56
N ILE A 599 9.30 -16.44 1.23
CA ILE A 599 8.44 -17.59 1.01
C ILE A 599 8.54 -18.02 -0.44
N ARG A 600 8.67 -19.32 -0.70
CA ARG A 600 8.78 -19.90 -2.02
C ARG A 600 7.83 -21.08 -2.21
N GLN A 601 7.12 -21.10 -3.34
CA GLN A 601 6.24 -22.19 -3.70
C GLN A 601 7.03 -23.48 -3.95
N LEU A 602 6.60 -24.60 -3.33
CA LEU A 602 7.21 -25.92 -3.48
C LEU A 602 6.41 -26.85 -4.38
N THR A 603 5.08 -26.82 -4.28
CA THR A 603 4.19 -27.74 -5.02
C THR A 603 2.96 -27.00 -5.54
N GLY A 604 2.14 -27.67 -6.30
CA GLY A 604 0.94 -27.12 -6.92
C GLY A 604 1.24 -26.51 -8.29
N LYS A 605 0.22 -25.90 -8.92
CA LYS A 605 0.38 -25.21 -10.19
C LYS A 605 1.10 -23.87 -9.98
N GLY A 606 2.01 -23.53 -10.89
CA GLY A 606 2.60 -22.20 -10.99
C GLY A 606 1.72 -21.25 -11.82
N LEU A 607 2.22 -20.02 -12.03
CA LEU A 607 1.52 -19.02 -12.80
C LEU A 607 1.70 -19.14 -14.31
N TYR A 608 2.51 -20.11 -14.79
CA TYR A 608 2.68 -20.38 -16.23
C TYR A 608 2.24 -21.81 -16.54
N ALA A 609 1.18 -21.96 -17.34
CA ALA A 609 0.53 -23.23 -17.65
C ALA A 609 1.45 -24.20 -18.38
N GLU A 610 2.40 -23.71 -19.17
CA GLU A 610 3.35 -24.54 -19.90
C GLU A 610 4.24 -25.39 -18.98
N PHE A 611 4.37 -25.02 -17.70
CA PHE A 611 5.14 -25.76 -16.71
C PHE A 611 4.28 -26.62 -15.76
N ASP A 612 2.97 -26.72 -15.99
CA ASP A 612 2.11 -27.60 -15.19
C ASP A 612 2.60 -29.04 -15.29
N GLY A 613 2.63 -29.72 -14.13
CA GLY A 613 3.10 -31.11 -14.03
C GLY A 613 4.63 -31.26 -13.92
N THR A 614 5.40 -30.17 -13.94
CA THR A 614 6.84 -30.19 -13.64
C THR A 614 7.14 -30.13 -12.13
N LEU A 615 6.10 -29.97 -11.30
CA LEU A 615 6.17 -29.94 -9.85
C LEU A 615 5.85 -31.32 -9.23
N PRO A 616 6.47 -31.75 -8.13
CA PRO A 616 7.34 -30.97 -7.26
C PRO A 616 8.67 -30.64 -7.94
N PHE A 617 9.14 -29.40 -7.73
CA PHE A 617 10.40 -28.94 -8.28
C PHE A 617 11.54 -29.78 -7.70
N SER A 618 12.09 -30.65 -8.51
CA SER A 618 13.31 -31.36 -8.14
C SER A 618 14.48 -30.36 -8.13
N THR A 619 15.39 -30.57 -7.18
CA THR A 619 16.64 -29.82 -7.06
C THR A 619 17.37 -29.73 -8.40
N GLY A 620 17.61 -28.54 -8.85
CA GLY A 620 18.37 -28.25 -10.04
C GLY A 620 18.09 -26.83 -10.50
N LEU A 621 19.05 -26.21 -11.15
CA LEU A 621 18.83 -24.98 -11.88
C LEU A 621 17.57 -25.12 -12.74
N PRO A 622 16.69 -24.12 -12.82
CA PRO A 622 15.51 -24.17 -13.67
C PRO A 622 15.94 -24.61 -15.08
N PRO A 623 15.14 -25.45 -15.76
CA PRO A 623 15.43 -25.80 -17.13
C PRO A 623 15.62 -24.52 -17.93
N LYS A 624 16.70 -24.45 -18.71
CA LYS A 624 16.94 -23.27 -19.58
C LYS A 624 15.67 -23.07 -20.39
N VAL A 625 14.98 -21.97 -20.13
CA VAL A 625 13.77 -21.61 -20.85
C VAL A 625 14.11 -21.59 -22.33
N PRO A 626 13.48 -22.41 -23.19
CA PRO A 626 13.70 -22.30 -24.61
C PRO A 626 13.24 -20.90 -25.05
N VAL A 627 14.17 -20.05 -25.43
CA VAL A 627 13.84 -18.80 -26.07
C VAL A 627 13.10 -19.18 -27.37
N LYS A 628 11.81 -18.96 -27.41
CA LYS A 628 10.97 -19.14 -28.58
C LYS A 628 11.52 -18.23 -29.66
N GLY A 629 12.43 -18.77 -30.51
CA GLY A 629 13.02 -18.05 -31.60
C GLY A 629 11.91 -17.62 -32.53
N GLY A 630 11.78 -16.32 -32.72
CA GLY A 630 10.96 -15.75 -33.79
C GLY A 630 11.41 -16.42 -35.08
N SER A 631 10.50 -17.04 -35.81
CA SER A 631 10.71 -17.63 -37.12
C SER A 631 11.02 -16.56 -38.15
N GLY A 632 12.32 -16.15 -38.18
CA GLY A 632 12.89 -15.36 -39.24
C GLY A 632 13.67 -16.29 -40.16
N SER A 633 13.10 -16.61 -41.31
CA SER A 633 13.80 -17.23 -42.42
C SER A 633 14.89 -16.31 -42.94
N GLY A 634 16.14 -16.62 -42.71
CA GLY A 634 17.29 -15.89 -43.20
C GLY A 634 18.45 -16.84 -43.53
N SER A 635 18.78 -16.95 -44.78
CA SER A 635 19.80 -17.76 -45.44
C SER A 635 21.18 -17.59 -44.87
N GLY A 636 21.98 -18.66 -44.92
CA GLY A 636 23.32 -18.78 -44.41
C GLY A 636 24.34 -17.81 -45.00
N GLY A 637 25.28 -17.46 -44.15
CA GLY A 637 26.53 -16.78 -44.52
C GLY A 637 27.58 -17.12 -43.48
N THR A 638 28.53 -17.93 -43.86
CA THR A 638 29.76 -18.22 -43.09
C THR A 638 30.67 -17.01 -43.10
N GLY A 639 31.11 -16.53 -41.95
CA GLY A 639 32.12 -15.45 -41.82
C GLY A 639 32.84 -15.53 -40.49
N SER A 640 34.14 -15.79 -40.61
CA SER A 640 35.12 -15.94 -39.55
C SER A 640 35.46 -14.65 -38.79
N GLY A 641 35.86 -14.86 -37.56
CA GLY A 641 36.54 -14.06 -36.56
C GLY A 641 37.12 -12.69 -36.85
N GLY A 642 36.98 -11.81 -35.85
CA GLY A 642 37.71 -10.56 -35.77
C GLY A 642 37.44 -9.88 -34.42
N GLY A 643 38.41 -9.93 -33.51
CA GLY A 643 38.39 -9.19 -32.26
C GLY A 643 38.45 -7.69 -32.52
N GLY A 644 37.52 -6.93 -31.99
CA GLY A 644 37.51 -5.49 -32.03
C GLY A 644 37.60 -4.89 -30.63
N THR A 645 38.75 -4.24 -30.37
CA THR A 645 38.99 -3.42 -29.20
C THR A 645 38.10 -2.17 -29.21
N ILE A 646 37.51 -1.86 -28.06
CA ILE A 646 36.68 -0.67 -27.84
C ILE A 646 37.57 0.56 -27.68
N PRO A 647 37.35 1.68 -28.37
CA PRO A 647 38.12 2.91 -28.16
C PRO A 647 37.60 3.66 -26.91
N THR A 648 38.50 4.00 -26.02
CA THR A 648 38.31 4.96 -24.94
C THR A 648 38.34 6.37 -25.50
N THR A 649 37.21 7.07 -25.50
CA THR A 649 37.16 8.52 -25.74
C THR A 649 37.00 9.26 -24.43
N GLY A 650 37.96 10.15 -24.13
CA GLY A 650 38.01 10.97 -22.94
C GLY A 650 36.93 12.05 -22.90
N LEU A 651 36.44 12.32 -21.71
CA LEU A 651 35.52 13.40 -21.37
C LEU A 651 36.27 14.75 -21.28
N PRO A 652 35.68 15.86 -21.71
CA PRO A 652 36.24 17.19 -21.46
C PRO A 652 35.89 17.69 -20.04
N ALA A 653 36.84 18.42 -19.46
CA ALA A 653 36.80 18.98 -18.13
C ALA A 653 35.66 20.00 -17.93
N ALA A 654 34.94 19.89 -16.83
CA ALA A 654 33.90 20.83 -16.40
C ALA A 654 34.50 22.03 -15.65
N LEU A 655 34.02 23.22 -15.99
CA LEU A 655 34.28 24.48 -15.29
C LEU A 655 33.46 24.58 -14.00
N PRO A 656 33.96 25.21 -12.91
CA PRO A 656 33.23 25.34 -11.68
C PRO A 656 32.25 26.52 -11.71
N VAL A 657 31.00 26.27 -11.39
CA VAL A 657 30.01 27.30 -11.06
C VAL A 657 29.95 27.44 -9.54
N ALA A 658 30.29 28.60 -9.00
CA ALA A 658 30.16 28.94 -7.61
C ALA A 658 28.72 29.38 -7.34
N GLY A 659 27.96 28.57 -6.62
CA GLY A 659 26.61 28.90 -6.08
C GLY A 659 26.63 28.77 -4.57
N GLY A 660 26.33 29.86 -3.85
CA GLY A 660 26.37 29.91 -2.39
C GLY A 660 25.28 29.09 -1.73
N LEU A 661 25.72 28.21 -0.84
CA LEU A 661 24.88 27.35 -0.03
C LEU A 661 24.55 28.03 1.28
N LEU A 662 23.28 28.29 1.55
CA LEU A 662 22.79 28.65 2.88
C LEU A 662 22.53 27.34 3.65
N LEU A 663 23.46 27.00 4.54
CA LEU A 663 23.32 25.88 5.48
C LEU A 663 22.42 26.28 6.65
N LEU A 664 21.25 25.70 6.77
CA LEU A 664 20.51 25.61 8.01
C LEU A 664 20.95 24.33 8.76
N LEU A 665 21.81 24.51 9.75
CA LEU A 665 22.26 23.45 10.65
C LEU A 665 21.15 23.16 11.67
N ALA A 666 20.47 22.03 11.56
CA ALA A 666 19.71 21.45 12.65
C ALA A 666 20.68 20.67 13.56
N VAL A 667 20.86 21.19 14.78
CA VAL A 667 21.72 20.57 15.80
C VAL A 667 20.93 19.48 16.51
N VAL A 668 21.27 18.23 16.25
CA VAL A 668 20.79 17.07 17.04
C VAL A 668 21.67 16.91 18.27
N PRO A 669 21.14 16.96 19.52
CA PRO A 669 21.94 16.74 20.70
C PRO A 669 22.22 15.25 20.96
N ALA A 670 23.47 14.85 20.86
CA ALA A 670 23.95 13.53 21.27
C ALA A 670 23.68 13.27 22.77
N ARG A 671 22.85 12.32 23.11
CA ARG A 671 22.69 11.80 24.48
C ARG A 671 23.92 10.98 24.88
N ARG A 672 24.74 11.53 25.75
CA ARG A 672 25.80 10.79 26.50
C ARG A 672 25.16 9.76 27.40
N ARG A 673 25.46 8.49 27.21
CA ARG A 673 25.25 7.43 28.21
C ARG A 673 26.16 7.70 29.42
N ARG A 674 25.58 7.84 30.61
CA ARG A 674 26.32 7.73 31.89
C ARG A 674 26.30 6.26 32.28
N SER A 675 27.49 5.68 32.40
CA SER A 675 27.70 4.44 33.14
C SER A 675 27.57 4.74 34.62
N VAL A 676 26.77 3.97 35.33
CA VAL A 676 26.77 3.90 36.78
C VAL A 676 27.39 2.55 37.17
N SER A 677 28.45 2.63 37.98
CA SER A 677 29.12 1.52 38.62
C SER A 677 28.22 0.82 39.63
#